data_956ad63c175807e5a4eec56a9d4cf9d7
#
_entry.id   956ad63c175807e5a4eec56a9d4cf9d7
#
_cell.length_a   1.000
_cell.length_b   1.000
_cell.length_c   1.000
_cell.angle_alpha   90.00
_cell.angle_beta   90.00
_cell.angle_gamma   90.00
#
_symmetry.space_group_name_H-M   'P 1'
#
loop_
_entity.id
_entity.type
_entity.pdbx_description
1 polymer ?
#
loop_
_entity_poly.entity_id
_entity_poly.type
_entity_poly.pdbx_seq_one_letter_code
_entity_poly.pdbx_strand_id
1 'polypeptide(L)'
;MSKTRIICLVCLCCMLVTTLASGKMVSKHNHYESAMTTARSEIWQAINSGKCGSATTAIMIDGKIVYAEGFGMANREKSIPVSAATLFNIGSISKVYVAAAIMLLVDDGRVSLDRPVTDYLPQFKMADDRYKKITVRMLLNHSSGIPGTEGSNSFGFKYDDDVKQETINTLARAHLKHDPGAMTVYCNDGFTLAEMIVERISGGKYIDFLNKRIFKRLGLKNTDTGVGEIKGKPVAFYYDVKTGEKHPLETLSVLGAGGLSSTAGELCRFADAFSAENKLLKKASLAEMKKAQPSAFAGKFKNPELSFGLGWDMTGLPRYDAAGLQVLGKSGGTGNYSSMVFTVPSKRISVAVIAAGMESGAMKIALDILDAVLVEKKLIPEQEKALLIPPQAQKLPQDCASFSGYYASQNKLGQVVFDTDKNSATLYGFQEKEKTPIMTVVYNGGYYLNTEGNRFYFINTDKESYLVNNPSMAKVDMIAMQKIKPIEKPQNLKIDMDGRIWLRRNVAPFESIMSVDSHFAKSLLYKDLPGYVVFQGIKRIDSPEFAGMPFDAIRDQTELTLFEKDGATWAWVSDMLYSPAKSAVALKTGENSVKIGSNGYNEWLAANEDVVLSFTKPEGGRIIIFSSDDATTYDSALDTGDAFAAKGSYIESAGMVNDVFTIKARPVAADEKK
;
A
#
# COMPACT_ATOMS: atom_id res chain seq x y z
N MET A 1 -20.21 74.32 29.78
CA MET A 1 -18.80 74.55 29.42
C MET A 1 -18.12 73.18 29.48
N SER A 2 -17.80 72.60 28.59
CA SER A 2 -17.40 72.49 27.20
C SER A 2 -16.54 71.24 27.07
N LYS A 3 -17.10 70.19 26.40
CA LYS A 3 -16.46 68.89 26.10
C LYS A 3 -15.38 68.96 24.99
N THR A 4 -14.81 70.15 24.74
CA THR A 4 -13.98 70.41 23.56
C THR A 4 -12.48 70.58 23.86
N ARG A 5 -12.01 70.30 25.10
CA ARG A 5 -10.59 70.46 25.46
C ARG A 5 -9.83 69.16 25.76
N ILE A 6 -10.45 67.98 25.61
CA ILE A 6 -9.80 66.67 25.88
C ILE A 6 -9.36 65.95 24.55
N ILE A 7 -9.81 66.43 23.38
CA ILE A 7 -9.49 65.77 22.11
C ILE A 7 -8.16 66.23 21.49
N CYS A 8 -7.62 67.38 21.91
CA CYS A 8 -6.36 67.88 21.35
C CYS A 8 -5.09 67.40 22.04
N LEU A 9 -5.18 66.71 23.20
CA LEU A 9 -3.97 66.22 23.90
C LEU A 9 -3.61 64.78 23.56
N VAL A 10 -4.52 64.02 22.94
CA VAL A 10 -4.26 62.59 22.52
C VAL A 10 -3.67 62.54 21.12
N CYS A 11 -3.90 63.55 20.26
CA CYS A 11 -3.30 63.60 18.91
C CYS A 11 -1.86 64.12 18.88
N LEU A 12 -1.33 64.74 19.94
CA LEU A 12 0.03 65.23 19.95
C LEU A 12 1.06 64.25 20.51
N CYS A 13 0.61 63.17 21.18
CA CYS A 13 1.49 62.06 21.59
C CYS A 13 1.71 60.98 20.53
N CYS A 14 0.92 60.95 19.45
CA CYS A 14 1.10 60.00 18.37
C CYS A 14 2.00 60.44 17.21
N MET A 15 2.51 61.69 17.24
CA MET A 15 3.39 62.21 16.19
C MET A 15 4.85 62.37 16.59
N LEU A 16 5.29 61.88 17.73
CA LEU A 16 6.68 62.04 18.21
C LEU A 16 7.41 60.70 18.43
N VAL A 17 6.94 59.59 17.84
CA VAL A 17 7.62 58.29 17.89
C VAL A 17 7.87 57.70 16.48
N THR A 18 7.96 58.53 15.45
CA THR A 18 8.29 58.07 14.09
C THR A 18 9.56 58.68 13.51
N THR A 19 10.57 58.92 14.31
CA THR A 19 11.91 59.17 13.79
C THR A 19 12.92 58.63 14.78
N LEU A 20 13.38 57.42 14.56
CA LEU A 20 14.68 56.82 14.86
C LEU A 20 14.57 55.32 15.10
N ALA A 21 14.47 54.59 14.02
CA ALA A 21 15.00 53.22 13.93
C ALA A 21 14.97 52.78 12.46
N SER A 22 15.72 53.50 11.58
CA SER A 22 16.26 52.86 10.38
C SER A 22 17.41 51.95 10.80
N GLY A 23 17.14 51.09 11.79
CA GLY A 23 17.92 49.90 11.98
C GLY A 23 17.60 49.00 10.81
N LYS A 24 18.58 48.68 9.95
CA LYS A 24 18.52 47.57 9.03
C LYS A 24 17.92 46.38 9.81
N MET A 25 16.65 46.07 9.57
CA MET A 25 16.17 44.72 9.83
C MET A 25 17.02 43.84 8.92
N VAL A 26 18.12 43.34 9.44
CA VAL A 26 18.74 42.13 8.94
C VAL A 26 17.67 41.09 9.14
N SER A 27 16.87 40.81 8.09
CA SER A 27 16.05 39.63 8.05
C SER A 27 17.05 38.49 8.30
N LYS A 28 16.98 37.86 9.47
CA LYS A 28 17.49 36.49 9.60
C LYS A 28 16.73 35.72 8.54
N HIS A 29 17.30 35.59 7.35
CA HIS A 29 16.79 34.60 6.40
C HIS A 29 16.77 33.30 7.17
N ASN A 30 15.57 32.82 7.51
CA ASN A 30 15.44 31.49 8.02
C ASN A 30 16.00 30.58 6.90
N HIS A 31 17.11 29.92 7.18
CA HIS A 31 17.65 28.94 6.25
C HIS A 31 16.51 27.97 5.91
N TYR A 32 16.30 27.65 4.62
CA TYR A 32 15.29 26.73 4.10
C TYR A 32 13.84 27.23 4.15
N GLU A 33 13.63 28.53 4.03
CA GLU A 33 12.28 29.14 4.02
C GLU A 33 11.43 28.68 2.84
N SER A 34 12.01 28.50 1.65
CA SER A 34 11.32 27.98 0.48
C SER A 34 10.85 26.53 0.72
N ALA A 35 11.72 25.67 1.25
CA ALA A 35 11.37 24.28 1.55
C ALA A 35 10.26 24.18 2.62
N MET A 36 10.31 25.02 3.67
CA MET A 36 9.25 25.08 4.69
C MET A 36 7.92 25.58 4.11
N THR A 37 7.97 26.58 3.23
CA THR A 37 6.78 27.10 2.54
C THR A 37 6.17 26.06 1.61
N THR A 38 7.00 25.36 0.84
CA THR A 38 6.58 24.23 0.00
C THR A 38 5.87 23.15 0.85
N ALA A 39 6.48 22.74 1.97
CA ALA A 39 5.89 21.75 2.87
C ALA A 39 4.50 22.16 3.36
N ARG A 40 4.36 23.40 3.85
CA ARG A 40 3.07 23.92 4.33
C ARG A 40 2.02 24.00 3.23
N SER A 41 2.41 24.57 2.09
CA SER A 41 1.50 24.76 0.94
C SER A 41 0.96 23.42 0.43
N GLU A 42 1.85 22.46 0.13
CA GLU A 42 1.47 21.18 -0.45
C GLU A 42 0.65 20.31 0.53
N ILE A 43 1.03 20.28 1.82
CA ILE A 43 0.31 19.49 2.81
C ILE A 43 -1.07 20.09 3.08
N TRP A 44 -1.20 21.41 3.25
CA TRP A 44 -2.52 22.04 3.42
C TRP A 44 -3.38 21.90 2.17
N GLN A 45 -2.78 21.93 0.97
CA GLN A 45 -3.52 21.64 -0.26
C GLN A 45 -4.06 20.21 -0.27
N ALA A 46 -3.27 19.21 0.17
CA ALA A 46 -3.72 17.83 0.27
C ALA A 46 -4.87 17.66 1.28
N ILE A 47 -4.77 18.31 2.45
CA ILE A 47 -5.83 18.29 3.47
C ILE A 47 -7.11 18.98 2.94
N ASN A 48 -6.98 20.18 2.39
CA ASN A 48 -8.13 20.98 1.92
C ASN A 48 -8.83 20.36 0.70
N SER A 49 -8.11 19.58 -0.09
CA SER A 49 -8.68 18.81 -1.22
C SER A 49 -9.23 17.43 -0.84
N GLY A 50 -9.25 17.09 0.46
CA GLY A 50 -9.78 15.82 0.95
C GLY A 50 -8.92 14.60 0.61
N LYS A 51 -7.64 14.76 0.34
CA LYS A 51 -6.72 13.64 0.06
C LYS A 51 -6.16 12.99 1.33
N CYS A 52 -6.15 13.73 2.42
CA CYS A 52 -5.80 13.21 3.76
C CYS A 52 -6.45 14.08 4.84
N GLY A 53 -6.61 13.52 6.05
CA GLY A 53 -7.18 14.25 7.19
C GLY A 53 -6.13 14.95 8.06
N SER A 54 -4.90 14.45 8.05
CA SER A 54 -3.78 14.97 8.83
C SER A 54 -2.45 14.48 8.29
N ALA A 55 -1.35 15.19 8.59
CA ALA A 55 -0.01 14.81 8.17
C ALA A 55 1.08 15.34 9.11
N THR A 56 2.29 14.82 8.98
CA THR A 56 3.52 15.36 9.58
C THR A 56 4.66 15.32 8.58
N THR A 57 5.58 16.27 8.67
CA THR A 57 6.79 16.29 7.85
C THR A 57 8.00 16.71 8.66
N ALA A 58 9.19 16.33 8.18
CA ALA A 58 10.46 16.79 8.73
C ALA A 58 11.52 16.95 7.64
N ILE A 59 12.41 17.90 7.86
CA ILE A 59 13.62 18.17 7.06
C ILE A 59 14.83 18.05 7.98
N MET A 60 15.79 17.20 7.60
CA MET A 60 17.07 17.04 8.27
C MET A 60 18.19 17.50 7.34
N ILE A 61 19.13 18.25 7.87
CA ILE A 61 20.32 18.73 7.16
C ILE A 61 21.53 18.61 8.10
N ASP A 62 22.63 18.06 7.58
CA ASP A 62 23.87 17.82 8.32
C ASP A 62 23.65 17.08 9.66
N GLY A 63 22.71 16.10 9.65
CA GLY A 63 22.36 15.28 10.82
C GLY A 63 21.49 16.00 11.87
N LYS A 64 20.95 17.19 11.56
CA LYS A 64 20.10 17.98 12.47
C LYS A 64 18.72 18.18 11.85
N ILE A 65 17.66 17.97 12.62
CA ILE A 65 16.30 18.36 12.22
C ILE A 65 16.25 19.88 12.21
N VAL A 66 16.09 20.47 11.03
CA VAL A 66 15.96 21.93 10.83
C VAL A 66 14.50 22.37 10.76
N TYR A 67 13.61 21.44 10.46
CA TYR A 67 12.17 21.66 10.43
C TYR A 67 11.42 20.37 10.75
N ALA A 68 10.36 20.48 11.57
CA ALA A 68 9.41 19.41 11.80
C ALA A 68 8.07 20.03 12.21
N GLU A 69 6.98 19.69 11.51
CA GLU A 69 5.66 20.26 11.75
C GLU A 69 4.57 19.21 11.53
N GLY A 70 3.48 19.34 12.31
CA GLY A 70 2.26 18.54 12.17
C GLY A 70 1.10 19.38 11.65
N PHE A 71 0.18 18.75 10.91
CA PHE A 71 -0.93 19.39 10.19
C PHE A 71 -2.23 18.63 10.45
N GLY A 72 -3.32 19.35 10.68
CA GLY A 72 -4.63 18.78 10.96
C GLY A 72 -4.72 18.21 12.38
N MET A 73 -5.68 17.30 12.60
CA MET A 73 -6.03 16.75 13.92
C MET A 73 -5.63 15.29 14.02
N ALA A 74 -4.88 14.95 15.08
CA ALA A 74 -4.54 13.58 15.43
C ALA A 74 -5.75 12.85 16.02
N ASN A 75 -6.57 13.57 16.79
CA ASN A 75 -7.81 13.05 17.37
C ASN A 75 -8.85 14.19 17.41
N ARG A 76 -9.89 14.11 16.58
CA ARG A 76 -10.92 15.15 16.43
C ARG A 76 -11.80 15.25 17.68
N GLU A 77 -12.22 14.11 18.26
CA GLU A 77 -13.10 14.04 19.42
C GLU A 77 -12.47 14.66 20.66
N LYS A 78 -11.15 14.51 20.79
CA LYS A 78 -10.38 15.08 21.92
C LYS A 78 -9.74 16.41 21.59
N SER A 79 -9.98 16.97 20.40
CA SER A 79 -9.37 18.22 19.91
C SER A 79 -7.84 18.22 20.03
N ILE A 80 -7.19 17.08 19.74
CA ILE A 80 -5.74 16.93 19.79
C ILE A 80 -5.16 17.18 18.38
N PRO A 81 -4.36 18.26 18.18
CA PRO A 81 -3.71 18.52 16.90
C PRO A 81 -2.56 17.54 16.65
N VAL A 82 -2.20 17.37 15.39
CA VAL A 82 -0.94 16.69 15.03
C VAL A 82 0.25 17.56 15.42
N SER A 83 1.26 16.94 15.97
CA SER A 83 2.54 17.56 16.31
C SER A 83 3.70 16.79 15.67
N ALA A 84 4.91 17.32 15.73
CA ALA A 84 6.13 16.63 15.30
C ALA A 84 6.40 15.32 16.09
N ALA A 85 5.73 15.11 17.23
CA ALA A 85 5.84 13.90 18.06
C ALA A 85 4.70 12.90 17.82
N THR A 86 3.72 13.23 17.00
CA THR A 86 2.60 12.34 16.69
C THR A 86 3.07 11.17 15.82
N LEU A 87 2.68 9.97 16.23
CA LEU A 87 3.00 8.72 15.54
C LEU A 87 1.95 8.39 14.48
N PHE A 88 2.45 7.85 13.38
CA PHE A 88 1.68 7.29 12.27
C PHE A 88 2.25 5.93 11.88
N ASN A 89 1.45 5.04 11.34
CA ASN A 89 1.98 3.87 10.64
C ASN A 89 2.79 4.33 9.42
N ILE A 90 3.98 3.73 9.24
CA ILE A 90 4.88 4.11 8.15
C ILE A 90 4.86 3.12 6.98
N GLY A 91 4.01 2.09 7.08
CA GLY A 91 3.85 1.09 6.04
C GLY A 91 5.20 0.51 5.60
N SER A 92 5.36 0.33 4.31
CA SER A 92 6.53 -0.32 3.72
C SER A 92 7.88 0.36 3.92
N ILE A 93 7.95 1.54 4.57
CA ILE A 93 9.26 2.06 5.04
C ILE A 93 9.88 1.08 6.05
N SER A 94 9.06 0.28 6.73
CA SER A 94 9.48 -0.84 7.60
C SER A 94 10.45 -1.81 6.92
N LYS A 95 10.36 -1.97 5.60
CA LYS A 95 11.25 -2.85 4.82
C LYS A 95 12.73 -2.45 4.90
N VAL A 96 13.02 -1.15 5.00
CA VAL A 96 14.40 -0.68 5.16
C VAL A 96 14.94 -1.05 6.53
N TYR A 97 14.09 -1.07 7.56
CA TYR A 97 14.49 -1.50 8.90
C TYR A 97 14.83 -2.99 8.95
N VAL A 98 14.02 -3.87 8.33
CA VAL A 98 14.35 -5.31 8.30
C VAL A 98 15.57 -5.59 7.43
N ALA A 99 15.73 -4.88 6.32
CA ALA A 99 16.94 -4.97 5.50
C ALA A 99 18.19 -4.56 6.30
N ALA A 100 18.12 -3.46 7.05
CA ALA A 100 19.20 -3.04 7.96
C ALA A 100 19.44 -4.07 9.07
N ALA A 101 18.40 -4.71 9.62
CA ALA A 101 18.53 -5.78 10.61
C ALA A 101 19.24 -7.01 10.04
N ILE A 102 18.88 -7.45 8.83
CA ILE A 102 19.60 -8.51 8.11
C ILE A 102 21.06 -8.12 7.89
N MET A 103 21.34 -6.88 7.45
CA MET A 103 22.70 -6.42 7.21
C MET A 103 23.55 -6.33 8.50
N LEU A 104 22.94 -6.06 9.64
CA LEU A 104 23.61 -6.17 10.94
C LEU A 104 24.01 -7.61 11.25
N LEU A 105 23.17 -8.59 10.90
CA LEU A 105 23.50 -10.02 11.04
C LEU A 105 24.54 -10.46 10.01
N VAL A 106 24.58 -9.85 8.83
CA VAL A 106 25.68 -10.04 7.85
C VAL A 106 27.00 -9.49 8.42
N ASP A 107 26.97 -8.30 9.01
CA ASP A 107 28.12 -7.69 9.66
C ASP A 107 28.66 -8.53 10.84
N ASP A 108 27.77 -9.25 11.54
CA ASP A 108 28.10 -10.20 12.61
C ASP A 108 28.59 -11.56 12.07
N GLY A 109 28.54 -11.79 10.74
CA GLY A 109 28.92 -13.07 10.09
C GLY A 109 27.89 -14.21 10.28
N ARG A 110 26.66 -13.90 10.72
CA ARG A 110 25.61 -14.87 11.05
C ARG A 110 24.65 -15.14 9.88
N VAL A 111 24.56 -14.22 8.93
CA VAL A 111 23.74 -14.31 7.70
C VAL A 111 24.61 -13.99 6.50
N SER A 112 24.39 -14.66 5.38
CA SER A 112 24.93 -14.31 4.06
C SER A 112 23.79 -14.01 3.12
N LEU A 113 23.89 -12.90 2.38
CA LEU A 113 22.87 -12.48 1.44
C LEU A 113 22.63 -13.51 0.31
N ASP A 114 23.67 -14.22 -0.10
CA ASP A 114 23.64 -15.09 -1.28
C ASP A 114 23.43 -16.58 -0.95
N ARG A 115 23.18 -16.90 0.34
CA ARG A 115 22.76 -18.24 0.75
C ARG A 115 21.24 -18.40 0.62
N PRO A 116 20.77 -19.64 0.35
CA PRO A 116 19.34 -19.95 0.30
C PRO A 116 18.61 -19.60 1.60
N VAL A 117 17.37 -19.13 1.47
CA VAL A 117 16.46 -18.87 2.61
C VAL A 117 16.27 -20.11 3.47
N THR A 118 16.22 -21.28 2.85
CA THR A 118 16.07 -22.59 3.53
C THR A 118 17.19 -22.92 4.52
N ASP A 119 18.38 -22.33 4.36
CA ASP A 119 19.47 -22.49 5.33
C ASP A 119 19.15 -21.81 6.67
N TYR A 120 18.31 -20.78 6.63
CA TYR A 120 17.91 -19.99 7.80
C TYR A 120 16.50 -20.32 8.28
N LEU A 121 15.59 -20.72 7.38
CA LEU A 121 14.21 -21.09 7.66
C LEU A 121 13.91 -22.49 7.10
N PRO A 122 14.33 -23.59 7.77
CA PRO A 122 14.10 -24.96 7.26
C PRO A 122 12.64 -25.36 7.16
N GLN A 123 11.72 -24.65 7.84
CA GLN A 123 10.27 -24.84 7.70
C GLN A 123 9.69 -24.21 6.43
N PHE A 124 10.40 -23.28 5.79
CA PHE A 124 9.98 -22.64 4.55
C PHE A 124 9.99 -23.63 3.40
N LYS A 125 8.82 -23.86 2.80
CA LYS A 125 8.60 -24.74 1.65
C LYS A 125 7.58 -24.09 0.72
N MET A 126 7.62 -24.47 -0.56
CA MET A 126 6.62 -24.12 -1.56
C MET A 126 6.26 -25.37 -2.39
N ALA A 127 5.13 -25.34 -3.09
CA ALA A 127 4.74 -26.40 -4.03
C ALA A 127 5.69 -26.48 -5.25
N ASP A 128 6.43 -25.44 -5.52
CA ASP A 128 7.37 -25.28 -6.64
C ASP A 128 8.82 -25.41 -6.16
N ASP A 129 9.51 -26.47 -6.55
CA ASP A 129 10.88 -26.79 -6.09
C ASP A 129 11.93 -25.69 -6.36
N ARG A 130 11.64 -24.74 -7.25
CA ARG A 130 12.51 -23.58 -7.51
C ARG A 130 12.72 -22.71 -6.26
N TYR A 131 11.83 -22.78 -5.24
CA TYR A 131 11.97 -22.04 -3.98
C TYR A 131 13.30 -22.27 -3.28
N LYS A 132 13.92 -23.45 -3.47
CA LYS A 132 15.22 -23.82 -2.89
C LYS A 132 16.36 -22.92 -3.36
N LYS A 133 16.17 -22.19 -4.48
CA LYS A 133 17.13 -21.24 -5.06
C LYS A 133 16.93 -19.80 -4.57
N ILE A 134 15.88 -19.53 -3.81
CA ILE A 134 15.63 -18.18 -3.30
C ILE A 134 16.69 -17.86 -2.25
N THR A 135 17.45 -16.79 -2.46
CA THR A 135 18.46 -16.29 -1.52
C THR A 135 17.88 -15.18 -0.64
N VAL A 136 18.56 -14.87 0.48
CA VAL A 136 18.19 -13.74 1.35
C VAL A 136 18.20 -12.42 0.56
N ARG A 137 19.16 -12.22 -0.34
CA ARG A 137 19.22 -11.06 -1.25
C ARG A 137 17.93 -10.89 -2.05
N MET A 138 17.42 -11.99 -2.60
CA MET A 138 16.22 -11.98 -3.45
C MET A 138 14.94 -11.63 -2.67
N LEU A 139 14.90 -11.85 -1.37
CA LEU A 139 13.83 -11.34 -0.51
C LEU A 139 13.87 -9.81 -0.42
N LEU A 140 15.08 -9.24 -0.21
CA LEU A 140 15.28 -7.83 0.09
C LEU A 140 15.25 -6.91 -1.12
N ASN A 141 15.46 -7.44 -2.33
CA ASN A 141 15.42 -6.70 -3.59
C ASN A 141 14.22 -7.07 -4.48
N HIS A 142 13.22 -7.79 -3.92
CA HIS A 142 12.00 -8.16 -4.62
C HIS A 142 12.17 -9.08 -5.85
N SER A 143 13.25 -9.87 -5.92
CA SER A 143 13.50 -10.76 -7.07
C SER A 143 13.27 -12.25 -6.77
N SER A 144 12.59 -12.58 -5.68
CA SER A 144 12.38 -13.97 -5.23
C SER A 144 11.47 -14.81 -6.14
N GLY A 145 10.54 -14.18 -6.87
CA GLY A 145 9.49 -14.88 -7.63
C GLY A 145 8.29 -15.33 -6.78
N ILE A 146 8.29 -15.11 -5.46
CA ILE A 146 7.16 -15.40 -4.59
C ILE A 146 5.93 -14.62 -5.07
N PRO A 147 4.70 -15.19 -5.02
CA PRO A 147 3.46 -14.55 -5.48
C PRO A 147 3.24 -13.15 -4.92
N GLY A 148 3.58 -12.93 -3.64
CA GLY A 148 3.44 -11.66 -2.95
C GLY A 148 2.08 -11.48 -2.33
N THR A 149 1.47 -12.56 -1.93
CA THR A 149 0.21 -12.53 -1.16
C THR A 149 0.47 -11.86 0.18
N GLU A 150 -0.48 -11.05 0.60
CA GLU A 150 -0.54 -10.57 1.97
C GLU A 150 -1.45 -11.54 2.69
N GLY A 151 -0.93 -12.26 3.69
CA GLY A 151 -1.74 -13.22 4.45
C GLY A 151 -2.99 -12.56 5.02
N SER A 152 -4.09 -13.29 5.08
CA SER A 152 -5.29 -12.91 5.83
C SER A 152 -4.87 -12.40 7.20
N ASN A 153 -5.55 -11.38 7.72
CA ASN A 153 -5.29 -10.80 9.03
C ASN A 153 -3.92 -10.09 9.19
N SER A 154 -3.13 -9.96 8.11
CA SER A 154 -1.89 -9.16 8.15
C SER A 154 -2.18 -7.70 8.48
N PHE A 155 -3.32 -7.19 8.02
CA PHE A 155 -3.85 -5.85 8.28
C PHE A 155 -5.10 -5.97 9.15
N GLY A 156 -5.13 -5.27 10.27
CA GLY A 156 -6.25 -5.34 11.20
C GLY A 156 -6.24 -4.25 12.25
N PHE A 157 -7.05 -4.45 13.28
CA PHE A 157 -7.16 -3.54 14.43
C PHE A 157 -6.45 -4.09 15.68
N LYS A 158 -5.88 -5.28 15.57
CA LYS A 158 -5.17 -5.98 16.63
C LYS A 158 -4.02 -6.76 16.02
N TYR A 159 -2.93 -6.90 16.76
CA TYR A 159 -1.80 -7.74 16.38
C TYR A 159 -2.20 -9.22 16.40
N ASP A 160 -1.88 -9.92 15.32
CA ASP A 160 -2.09 -11.36 15.16
C ASP A 160 -0.73 -12.08 15.26
N ASP A 161 -0.55 -12.86 16.32
CA ASP A 161 0.68 -13.64 16.54
C ASP A 161 0.82 -14.80 15.54
N ASP A 162 -0.27 -15.27 14.93
CA ASP A 162 -0.28 -16.43 14.04
C ASP A 162 0.04 -16.09 12.59
N VAL A 163 0.04 -14.81 12.20
CA VAL A 163 0.21 -14.34 10.81
C VAL A 163 1.46 -14.91 10.12
N LYS A 164 2.57 -15.07 10.84
CA LYS A 164 3.81 -15.62 10.28
C LYS A 164 3.68 -17.11 9.95
N GLN A 165 3.01 -17.86 10.82
CA GLN A 165 2.74 -19.28 10.57
C GLN A 165 1.73 -19.45 9.43
N GLU A 166 0.73 -18.59 9.34
CA GLU A 166 -0.23 -18.57 8.23
C GLU A 166 0.46 -18.26 6.90
N THR A 167 1.40 -17.29 6.89
CA THR A 167 2.24 -17.00 5.72
C THR A 167 3.02 -18.24 5.28
N ILE A 168 3.68 -18.96 6.19
CA ILE A 168 4.39 -20.22 5.86
C ILE A 168 3.44 -21.29 5.30
N ASN A 169 2.27 -21.45 5.89
CA ASN A 169 1.26 -22.43 5.46
C ASN A 169 0.72 -22.11 4.06
N THR A 170 0.51 -20.83 3.78
CA THR A 170 0.06 -20.34 2.46
C THR A 170 1.12 -20.57 1.40
N LEU A 171 2.36 -20.16 1.68
CA LEU A 171 3.48 -20.34 0.76
C LEU A 171 3.78 -21.82 0.49
N ALA A 172 3.51 -22.72 1.45
CA ALA A 172 3.70 -24.17 1.25
C ALA A 172 2.83 -24.75 0.12
N ARG A 173 1.71 -24.09 -0.21
CA ARG A 173 0.81 -24.50 -1.30
C ARG A 173 1.04 -23.71 -2.60
N ALA A 174 1.76 -22.61 -2.53
CA ALA A 174 1.93 -21.66 -3.64
C ALA A 174 3.07 -22.06 -4.59
N HIS A 175 2.94 -21.64 -5.87
CA HIS A 175 3.99 -21.73 -6.88
C HIS A 175 4.70 -20.39 -7.05
N LEU A 176 5.87 -20.39 -7.69
CA LEU A 176 6.58 -19.16 -8.05
C LEU A 176 6.04 -18.60 -9.37
N LYS A 177 5.83 -17.27 -9.42
CA LYS A 177 5.38 -16.58 -10.64
C LYS A 177 6.47 -16.44 -11.69
N HIS A 178 7.74 -16.40 -11.29
CA HIS A 178 8.91 -16.42 -12.19
C HIS A 178 10.09 -17.11 -11.51
N ASP A 179 11.15 -17.39 -12.27
CA ASP A 179 12.38 -17.94 -11.70
C ASP A 179 13.02 -16.94 -10.72
N PRO A 180 13.57 -17.42 -9.59
CA PRO A 180 14.30 -16.56 -8.65
C PRO A 180 15.41 -15.76 -9.36
N GLY A 181 15.42 -14.46 -9.20
CA GLY A 181 16.38 -13.52 -9.81
C GLY A 181 16.03 -13.06 -11.22
N ALA A 182 15.01 -13.60 -11.89
CA ALA A 182 14.67 -13.26 -13.26
C ALA A 182 14.10 -11.84 -13.42
N MET A 183 13.19 -11.47 -12.54
CA MET A 183 12.49 -10.18 -12.55
C MET A 183 12.45 -9.57 -11.15
N THR A 184 12.30 -8.26 -11.09
CA THR A 184 12.04 -7.54 -9.84
C THR A 184 10.55 -7.23 -9.79
N VAL A 185 9.82 -7.90 -8.90
CA VAL A 185 8.38 -7.71 -8.70
C VAL A 185 8.09 -7.60 -7.22
N TYR A 186 7.56 -6.45 -6.80
CA TYR A 186 7.34 -6.13 -5.39
C TYR A 186 6.63 -7.27 -4.64
N CYS A 187 7.16 -7.64 -3.46
CA CYS A 187 6.68 -8.77 -2.68
C CYS A 187 6.78 -8.49 -1.18
N ASN A 188 5.65 -8.52 -0.47
CA ASN A 188 5.59 -8.33 0.98
C ASN A 188 6.06 -9.59 1.73
N ASP A 189 5.65 -10.78 1.30
CA ASP A 189 5.98 -12.05 1.96
C ASP A 189 7.50 -12.26 2.08
N GLY A 190 8.27 -11.78 1.09
CA GLY A 190 9.74 -11.81 1.16
C GLY A 190 10.29 -11.07 2.38
N PHE A 191 9.66 -9.97 2.78
CA PHE A 191 10.06 -9.19 3.96
C PHE A 191 9.53 -9.78 5.26
N THR A 192 8.40 -10.47 5.24
CA THR A 192 7.94 -11.31 6.35
C THR A 192 8.91 -12.47 6.60
N LEU A 193 9.37 -13.16 5.55
CA LEU A 193 10.41 -14.17 5.67
C LEU A 193 11.73 -13.59 6.19
N ALA A 194 12.12 -12.39 5.75
CA ALA A 194 13.33 -11.71 6.26
C ALA A 194 13.20 -11.36 7.75
N GLU A 195 12.02 -10.91 8.21
CA GLU A 195 11.72 -10.74 9.64
C GLU A 195 11.89 -12.04 10.42
N MET A 196 11.33 -13.15 9.93
CA MET A 196 11.47 -14.47 10.53
C MET A 196 12.94 -14.94 10.60
N ILE A 197 13.76 -14.62 9.59
CA ILE A 197 15.21 -14.88 9.62
C ILE A 197 15.85 -14.10 10.78
N VAL A 198 15.52 -12.82 10.96
CA VAL A 198 16.05 -12.01 12.07
C VAL A 198 15.68 -12.65 13.41
N GLU A 199 14.42 -13.03 13.62
CA GLU A 199 13.95 -13.66 14.86
C GLU A 199 14.69 -14.97 15.15
N ARG A 200 14.74 -15.87 14.15
CA ARG A 200 15.39 -17.16 14.30
C ARG A 200 16.88 -17.03 14.63
N ILE A 201 17.58 -16.16 13.91
CA ILE A 201 19.02 -15.99 14.07
C ILE A 201 19.36 -15.22 15.36
N SER A 202 18.54 -14.24 15.77
CA SER A 202 18.74 -13.49 17.01
C SER A 202 18.30 -14.25 18.26
N GLY A 203 17.34 -15.15 18.13
CA GLY A 203 16.74 -15.92 19.23
C GLY A 203 15.69 -15.14 20.02
N GLY A 204 15.09 -14.08 19.45
CA GLY A 204 14.08 -13.26 20.10
C GLY A 204 13.15 -12.55 19.12
N LYS A 205 12.18 -11.79 19.64
CA LYS A 205 11.23 -11.05 18.80
C LYS A 205 11.95 -10.01 17.94
N TYR A 206 11.46 -9.81 16.73
CA TYR A 206 12.01 -8.83 15.78
C TYR A 206 12.04 -7.41 16.35
N ILE A 207 10.97 -6.96 17.01
CA ILE A 207 10.93 -5.63 17.60
C ILE A 207 11.98 -5.42 18.68
N ASP A 208 12.31 -6.46 19.47
CA ASP A 208 13.36 -6.39 20.49
C ASP A 208 14.76 -6.27 19.85
N PHE A 209 14.97 -6.97 18.72
CA PHE A 209 16.19 -6.81 17.94
C PHE A 209 16.34 -5.39 17.41
N LEU A 210 15.27 -4.80 16.83
CA LEU A 210 15.28 -3.41 16.36
C LEU A 210 15.58 -2.45 17.50
N ASN A 211 14.90 -2.58 18.62
CA ASN A 211 15.10 -1.76 19.81
C ASN A 211 16.56 -1.77 20.27
N LYS A 212 17.14 -2.97 20.37
CA LYS A 212 18.53 -3.15 20.85
C LYS A 212 19.58 -2.67 19.84
N ARG A 213 19.40 -3.01 18.55
CA ARG A 213 20.47 -2.88 17.54
C ARG A 213 20.33 -1.61 16.69
N ILE A 214 19.13 -1.04 16.58
CA ILE A 214 18.85 0.10 15.70
C ILE A 214 18.31 1.29 16.50
N PHE A 215 17.15 1.14 17.18
CA PHE A 215 16.47 2.29 17.78
C PHE A 215 17.31 2.98 18.85
N LYS A 216 17.85 2.24 19.81
CA LYS A 216 18.72 2.80 20.86
C LYS A 216 19.98 3.44 20.29
N ARG A 217 20.58 2.84 19.26
CA ARG A 217 21.81 3.37 18.66
C ARG A 217 21.59 4.69 17.90
N LEU A 218 20.42 4.87 17.28
CA LEU A 218 20.07 6.05 16.50
C LEU A 218 19.23 7.06 17.31
N GLY A 219 18.90 6.75 18.57
CA GLY A 219 18.07 7.61 19.42
C GLY A 219 16.61 7.73 18.95
N LEU A 220 16.08 6.67 18.30
CA LEU A 220 14.69 6.59 17.88
C LEU A 220 13.84 6.14 19.08
N LYS A 221 13.14 7.08 19.71
CA LYS A 221 12.36 6.85 20.95
C LYS A 221 10.88 6.61 20.68
N ASN A 222 10.42 7.00 19.50
CA ASN A 222 9.02 6.95 19.09
C ASN A 222 8.76 5.94 17.97
N THR A 223 9.80 5.40 17.31
CA THR A 223 9.63 4.31 16.34
C THR A 223 9.31 3.02 17.10
N ASP A 224 8.20 2.34 16.72
CA ASP A 224 7.67 1.20 17.46
C ASP A 224 6.80 0.32 16.53
N THR A 225 6.04 -0.61 17.08
CA THR A 225 5.00 -1.40 16.41
C THR A 225 3.89 -0.51 15.85
N GLY A 226 2.84 -1.09 15.24
CA GLY A 226 1.72 -0.33 14.68
C GLY A 226 1.00 0.55 15.71
N VAL A 227 0.43 1.66 15.26
CA VAL A 227 -0.24 2.65 16.13
C VAL A 227 -1.36 2.06 16.98
N GLY A 228 -2.00 0.96 16.55
CA GLY A 228 -3.03 0.25 17.31
C GLY A 228 -2.53 -0.38 18.62
N GLU A 229 -1.23 -0.72 18.68
CA GLU A 229 -0.59 -1.34 19.85
C GLU A 229 0.04 -0.31 20.82
N ILE A 230 0.12 0.97 20.42
CA ILE A 230 0.84 1.99 21.18
C ILE A 230 -0.03 2.60 22.27
N LYS A 231 0.48 2.62 23.50
CA LYS A 231 -0.17 3.23 24.64
C LYS A 231 0.62 4.43 25.18
N GLY A 232 -0.09 5.47 25.60
CA GLY A 232 0.52 6.61 26.29
C GLY A 232 1.32 7.58 25.41
N LYS A 233 1.35 7.39 24.09
CA LYS A 233 1.95 8.33 23.14
C LYS A 233 0.88 8.93 22.22
N PRO A 234 1.07 10.14 21.66
CA PRO A 234 0.15 10.71 20.68
C PRO A 234 0.20 9.92 19.38
N VAL A 235 -0.93 9.39 18.94
CA VAL A 235 -1.11 8.68 17.68
C VAL A 235 -2.14 9.41 16.82
N ALA A 236 -1.96 9.41 15.50
CA ALA A 236 -2.92 9.96 14.57
C ALA A 236 -3.98 8.91 14.21
N PHE A 237 -5.27 9.27 14.38
CA PHE A 237 -6.38 8.50 13.85
C PHE A 237 -6.60 8.84 12.37
N TYR A 238 -7.06 7.87 11.61
CA TYR A 238 -7.62 8.09 10.29
C TYR A 238 -9.11 8.44 10.43
N TYR A 239 -9.52 9.43 9.66
CA TYR A 239 -10.92 9.82 9.48
C TYR A 239 -11.21 9.76 7.99
N ASP A 240 -12.21 9.00 7.60
CA ASP A 240 -12.62 8.95 6.20
C ASP A 240 -12.91 10.36 5.68
N VAL A 241 -12.33 10.70 4.55
CA VAL A 241 -12.40 12.08 4.05
C VAL A 241 -13.76 12.44 3.44
N LYS A 242 -14.57 11.45 3.09
CA LYS A 242 -15.91 11.64 2.51
C LYS A 242 -16.99 11.65 3.57
N THR A 243 -16.95 10.70 4.50
CA THR A 243 -17.95 10.53 5.57
C THR A 243 -17.58 11.27 6.83
N GLY A 244 -16.31 11.56 7.06
CA GLY A 244 -15.79 12.12 8.32
C GLY A 244 -15.66 11.07 9.42
N GLU A 245 -15.95 9.82 9.14
CA GLU A 245 -16.03 8.72 10.07
C GLU A 245 -14.65 8.32 10.57
N LYS A 246 -14.56 8.03 11.87
CA LYS A 246 -13.32 7.61 12.49
C LYS A 246 -13.14 6.12 12.36
N HIS A 247 -12.03 5.71 11.75
CA HIS A 247 -11.65 4.31 11.70
C HIS A 247 -10.94 3.86 12.99
N PRO A 248 -11.05 2.58 13.36
CA PRO A 248 -10.19 1.98 14.37
C PRO A 248 -8.71 2.18 14.05
N LEU A 249 -7.86 2.21 15.09
CA LEU A 249 -6.42 2.28 14.88
C LEU A 249 -5.91 1.00 14.22
N GLU A 250 -5.19 1.18 13.13
CA GLU A 250 -4.70 0.09 12.31
C GLU A 250 -3.41 -0.51 12.88
N THR A 251 -3.34 -1.83 12.89
CA THR A 251 -2.17 -2.64 13.24
C THR A 251 -1.84 -3.57 12.09
N LEU A 252 -0.58 -3.61 11.70
CA LEU A 252 -0.08 -4.60 10.75
C LEU A 252 0.78 -5.60 11.50
N SER A 253 0.41 -6.87 11.42
CA SER A 253 1.08 -7.95 12.16
C SER A 253 2.39 -8.40 11.51
N VAL A 254 2.64 -8.02 10.26
CA VAL A 254 3.88 -8.25 9.50
C VAL A 254 4.84 -7.05 9.64
N LEU A 255 5.53 -6.97 10.79
CA LEU A 255 6.33 -5.79 11.15
C LEU A 255 7.42 -5.45 10.13
N GLY A 256 8.15 -6.44 9.62
CA GLY A 256 9.22 -6.23 8.65
C GLY A 256 8.71 -5.81 7.27
N ALA A 257 7.50 -6.23 6.90
CA ALA A 257 6.89 -5.85 5.63
C ALA A 257 6.22 -4.47 5.68
N GLY A 258 5.62 -4.07 6.84
CA GLY A 258 4.84 -2.82 6.87
C GLY A 258 4.37 -2.35 8.25
N GLY A 259 4.64 -3.07 9.34
CA GLY A 259 3.93 -2.90 10.60
C GLY A 259 4.54 -1.91 11.60
N LEU A 260 5.56 -1.15 11.22
CA LEU A 260 6.14 -0.15 12.13
C LEU A 260 5.39 1.18 12.08
N SER A 261 5.46 1.93 13.18
CA SER A 261 5.06 3.32 13.27
C SER A 261 6.24 4.22 13.63
N SER A 262 6.17 5.50 13.27
CA SER A 262 7.24 6.46 13.55
C SER A 262 6.74 7.90 13.48
N THR A 263 7.62 8.85 13.73
CA THR A 263 7.48 10.28 13.42
C THR A 263 8.33 10.65 12.20
N ALA A 264 7.98 11.71 11.48
CA ALA A 264 8.76 12.18 10.33
C ALA A 264 10.22 12.51 10.71
N GLY A 265 10.42 13.08 11.90
CA GLY A 265 11.78 13.39 12.40
C GLY A 265 12.62 12.14 12.65
N GLU A 266 12.04 11.06 13.15
CA GLU A 266 12.76 9.81 13.38
C GLU A 266 13.01 9.04 12.08
N LEU A 267 12.13 9.13 11.09
CA LEU A 267 12.40 8.62 9.75
C LEU A 267 13.62 9.31 9.12
N CYS A 268 13.73 10.63 9.24
CA CYS A 268 14.91 11.36 8.77
C CYS A 268 16.19 10.91 9.50
N ARG A 269 16.14 10.69 10.84
CA ARG A 269 17.30 10.18 11.60
C ARG A 269 17.69 8.77 11.19
N PHE A 270 16.73 7.90 10.95
CA PHE A 270 16.99 6.57 10.43
C PHE A 270 17.61 6.63 9.03
N ALA A 271 17.10 7.48 8.15
CA ALA A 271 17.64 7.68 6.81
C ALA A 271 19.07 8.25 6.81
N ASP A 272 19.45 9.10 7.79
CA ASP A 272 20.83 9.57 7.97
C ASP A 272 21.81 8.45 8.35
N ALA A 273 21.31 7.31 8.85
CA ALA A 273 22.16 6.13 9.12
C ALA A 273 22.83 5.57 7.84
N PHE A 274 22.35 5.94 6.67
CA PHE A 274 22.92 5.55 5.37
C PHE A 274 23.99 6.53 4.86
N SER A 275 24.31 7.57 5.60
CA SER A 275 25.48 8.42 5.35
C SER A 275 26.79 7.72 5.75
N ALA A 276 27.90 8.14 5.17
CA ALA A 276 29.22 7.57 5.48
C ALA A 276 29.69 7.84 6.92
N GLU A 277 29.13 8.85 7.56
CA GLU A 277 29.50 9.26 8.93
C GLU A 277 28.80 8.42 10.01
N ASN A 278 27.69 7.79 9.67
CA ASN A 278 26.96 6.93 10.59
C ASN A 278 27.64 5.55 10.69
N LYS A 279 27.66 5.00 11.89
CA LYS A 279 28.32 3.73 12.21
C LYS A 279 27.31 2.60 12.51
N LEU A 280 26.09 2.67 12.01
CA LEU A 280 25.11 1.61 12.21
C LEU A 280 25.57 0.30 11.56
N LEU A 281 26.03 0.38 10.31
CA LEU A 281 26.50 -0.73 9.49
C LEU A 281 27.99 -0.59 9.17
N LYS A 282 28.67 -1.71 8.89
CA LYS A 282 30.01 -1.68 8.30
C LYS A 282 29.96 -1.07 6.90
N LYS A 283 31.09 -0.50 6.48
CA LYS A 283 31.19 0.22 5.18
C LYS A 283 30.73 -0.63 3.98
N ALA A 284 31.06 -1.92 3.96
CA ALA A 284 30.67 -2.83 2.90
C ALA A 284 29.15 -3.06 2.87
N SER A 285 28.53 -3.32 4.02
CA SER A 285 27.08 -3.49 4.15
C SER A 285 26.30 -2.23 3.82
N LEU A 286 26.81 -1.07 4.23
CA LEU A 286 26.24 0.22 3.88
C LEU A 286 26.28 0.47 2.37
N ALA A 287 27.39 0.14 1.71
CA ALA A 287 27.52 0.26 0.25
C ALA A 287 26.54 -0.68 -0.47
N GLU A 288 26.41 -1.92 0.01
CA GLU A 288 25.52 -2.91 -0.59
C GLU A 288 24.04 -2.51 -0.48
N MET A 289 23.59 -1.95 0.65
CA MET A 289 22.21 -1.47 0.81
C MET A 289 21.85 -0.31 -0.13
N LYS A 290 22.83 0.53 -0.46
CA LYS A 290 22.62 1.69 -1.35
C LYS A 290 22.80 1.36 -2.83
N LYS A 291 23.30 0.17 -3.14
CA LYS A 291 23.57 -0.27 -4.51
C LYS A 291 22.26 -0.65 -5.20
N ALA A 292 22.11 -0.20 -6.45
CA ALA A 292 21.07 -0.70 -7.33
C ALA A 292 21.18 -2.23 -7.51
N GLN A 293 20.05 -2.91 -7.45
CA GLN A 293 19.92 -4.37 -7.59
C GLN A 293 19.07 -4.69 -8.85
N PRO A 294 19.58 -4.41 -10.08
CA PRO A 294 18.79 -4.58 -11.29
C PRO A 294 18.43 -6.05 -11.50
N SER A 295 17.23 -6.30 -12.02
CA SER A 295 16.81 -7.63 -12.46
C SER A 295 17.51 -8.05 -13.75
N ALA A 296 17.45 -9.34 -14.07
CA ALA A 296 17.90 -9.82 -15.40
C ALA A 296 17.06 -9.21 -16.55
N PHE A 297 15.84 -8.76 -16.26
CA PHE A 297 14.95 -8.10 -17.22
C PHE A 297 15.33 -6.65 -17.52
N ALA A 298 16.14 -5.99 -16.68
CA ALA A 298 16.48 -4.56 -16.77
C ALA A 298 16.97 -4.13 -18.15
N GLY A 299 17.73 -4.98 -18.84
CA GLY A 299 18.25 -4.71 -20.20
C GLY A 299 17.17 -4.62 -21.30
N LYS A 300 15.90 -4.89 -21.01
CA LYS A 300 14.78 -4.77 -21.95
C LYS A 300 14.13 -3.38 -21.95
N PHE A 301 14.36 -2.58 -20.92
CA PHE A 301 13.78 -1.24 -20.80
C PHE A 301 14.48 -0.22 -21.71
N LYS A 302 13.73 0.81 -22.14
CA LYS A 302 14.26 1.94 -22.93
C LYS A 302 14.97 2.97 -22.06
N ASN A 303 14.54 3.11 -20.82
CA ASN A 303 15.08 4.04 -19.82
C ASN A 303 15.59 3.23 -18.62
N PRO A 304 16.28 3.87 -17.65
CA PRO A 304 16.64 3.18 -16.41
C PRO A 304 15.42 2.54 -15.74
N GLU A 305 15.54 1.26 -15.37
CA GLU A 305 14.53 0.58 -14.54
C GLU A 305 14.42 1.27 -13.19
N LEU A 306 13.23 1.25 -12.57
CA LEU A 306 13.09 1.56 -11.15
C LEU A 306 14.00 0.61 -10.35
N SER A 307 15.15 1.12 -9.91
CA SER A 307 16.19 0.30 -9.29
C SER A 307 15.95 0.14 -7.81
N PHE A 308 15.43 -1.03 -7.42
CA PHE A 308 15.38 -1.42 -6.02
C PHE A 308 16.78 -1.60 -5.45
N GLY A 309 16.96 -1.18 -4.19
CA GLY A 309 18.08 -1.57 -3.36
C GLY A 309 17.69 -2.70 -2.40
N LEU A 310 18.50 -2.96 -1.38
CA LEU A 310 18.08 -3.84 -0.30
C LEU A 310 17.13 -3.07 0.63
N GLY A 311 15.83 -3.29 0.44
CA GLY A 311 14.74 -2.62 1.15
C GLY A 311 14.35 -1.24 0.64
N TRP A 312 15.15 -0.58 -0.20
CA TRP A 312 14.85 0.69 -0.83
C TRP A 312 14.07 0.51 -2.13
N ASP A 313 13.06 1.37 -2.38
CA ASP A 313 12.35 1.38 -3.68
C ASP A 313 13.18 2.07 -4.76
N MET A 314 14.00 3.06 -4.37
CA MET A 314 14.81 3.87 -5.27
C MET A 314 16.23 3.99 -4.72
N THR A 315 17.21 3.69 -5.54
CA THR A 315 18.64 3.85 -5.24
C THR A 315 19.30 4.94 -6.08
N GLY A 316 18.53 5.63 -6.88
CA GLY A 316 18.87 6.77 -7.73
C GLY A 316 17.62 7.26 -8.44
N LEU A 317 17.65 8.49 -8.89
CA LEU A 317 16.64 9.08 -9.76
C LEU A 317 17.38 9.92 -10.83
N PRO A 318 17.10 9.74 -12.13
CA PRO A 318 17.88 10.32 -13.24
C PRO A 318 18.18 11.80 -13.09
N ARG A 319 17.23 12.55 -12.53
CA ARG A 319 17.36 13.99 -12.28
C ARG A 319 18.49 14.33 -11.31
N TYR A 320 18.61 13.60 -10.22
CA TYR A 320 19.62 13.85 -9.19
C TYR A 320 20.95 13.20 -9.55
N ASP A 321 20.89 12.04 -10.21
CA ASP A 321 22.07 11.33 -10.70
C ASP A 321 22.85 12.21 -11.69
N ALA A 322 22.14 12.98 -12.56
CA ALA A 322 22.72 13.96 -13.46
C ALA A 322 23.48 15.10 -12.74
N ALA A 323 23.12 15.40 -11.48
CA ALA A 323 23.80 16.35 -10.61
C ALA A 323 24.86 15.68 -9.70
N GLY A 324 25.15 14.39 -9.88
CA GLY A 324 26.08 13.61 -9.06
C GLY A 324 25.57 13.31 -7.66
N LEU A 325 24.24 13.34 -7.45
CA LEU A 325 23.60 13.11 -6.16
C LEU A 325 22.84 11.79 -6.19
N GLN A 326 23.30 10.79 -5.44
CA GLN A 326 22.52 9.61 -5.19
C GLN A 326 21.37 9.94 -4.21
N VAL A 327 20.15 9.70 -4.63
CA VAL A 327 18.95 9.82 -3.77
C VAL A 327 18.40 8.43 -3.50
N LEU A 328 18.27 8.07 -2.22
CA LEU A 328 17.56 6.87 -1.80
C LEU A 328 16.14 7.26 -1.43
N GLY A 329 15.16 6.45 -1.82
CA GLY A 329 13.76 6.69 -1.53
C GLY A 329 13.04 5.42 -1.11
N LYS A 330 12.13 5.52 -0.14
CA LYS A 330 11.21 4.45 0.22
C LYS A 330 9.83 5.01 0.52
N SER A 331 8.85 4.48 -0.18
CA SER A 331 7.44 4.74 0.07
C SER A 331 6.86 3.77 1.09
N GLY A 332 5.77 4.17 1.73
CA GLY A 332 4.98 3.32 2.59
C GLY A 332 3.49 3.60 2.42
N GLY A 333 2.70 2.55 2.42
CA GLY A 333 1.24 2.62 2.42
C GLY A 333 0.69 1.51 3.30
N THR A 334 -0.39 1.83 4.00
CA THR A 334 -1.23 0.88 4.73
C THR A 334 -2.68 1.09 4.31
N GLY A 335 -3.68 0.63 5.05
CA GLY A 335 -5.07 0.96 4.78
C GLY A 335 -5.40 2.44 4.94
N ASN A 336 -4.84 3.02 5.98
CA ASN A 336 -5.22 4.34 6.45
C ASN A 336 -4.11 5.38 6.31
N TYR A 337 -2.86 4.97 6.04
CA TYR A 337 -1.71 5.88 6.07
C TYR A 337 -0.84 5.75 4.83
N SER A 338 -0.28 6.88 4.41
CA SER A 338 0.74 6.94 3.36
C SER A 338 1.98 7.69 3.85
N SER A 339 3.15 7.30 3.38
CA SER A 339 4.42 7.86 3.82
C SER A 339 5.47 7.85 2.72
N MET A 340 6.44 8.75 2.85
CA MET A 340 7.62 8.79 1.99
C MET A 340 8.82 9.30 2.77
N VAL A 341 9.98 8.70 2.57
CA VAL A 341 11.27 9.22 3.01
C VAL A 341 12.25 9.24 1.85
N PHE A 342 12.89 10.38 1.65
CA PHE A 342 14.05 10.54 0.77
C PHE A 342 15.29 10.91 1.56
N THR A 343 16.45 10.43 1.12
CA THR A 343 17.73 10.86 1.67
C THR A 343 18.79 11.00 0.58
N VAL A 344 19.66 12.01 0.75
CA VAL A 344 20.89 12.23 -0.04
C VAL A 344 22.06 11.92 0.87
N PRO A 345 22.54 10.66 0.94
CA PRO A 345 23.53 10.24 1.96
C PRO A 345 24.82 11.02 1.93
N SER A 346 25.31 11.42 0.73
CA SER A 346 26.55 12.20 0.55
C SER A 346 26.46 13.62 1.08
N LYS A 347 25.24 14.13 1.31
CA LYS A 347 24.96 15.51 1.79
C LYS A 347 24.28 15.53 3.16
N ARG A 348 23.97 14.35 3.72
CA ARG A 348 23.24 14.19 4.98
C ARG A 348 21.95 15.01 5.00
N ILE A 349 21.22 14.98 3.89
CA ILE A 349 19.92 15.63 3.71
C ILE A 349 18.88 14.54 3.69
N SER A 350 17.82 14.67 4.50
CA SER A 350 16.68 13.77 4.48
C SER A 350 15.37 14.54 4.63
N VAL A 351 14.34 14.08 3.93
CA VAL A 351 12.98 14.61 3.98
C VAL A 351 12.02 13.45 4.21
N ALA A 352 11.09 13.60 5.13
CA ALA A 352 10.04 12.62 5.38
C ALA A 352 8.67 13.30 5.44
N VAL A 353 7.66 12.64 4.88
CA VAL A 353 6.24 13.02 4.95
C VAL A 353 5.46 11.78 5.34
N ILE A 354 4.55 11.89 6.31
CA ILE A 354 3.61 10.84 6.70
C ILE A 354 2.23 11.48 6.81
N ALA A 355 1.20 10.82 6.29
CA ALA A 355 -0.17 11.33 6.27
C ALA A 355 -1.20 10.25 6.63
N ALA A 356 -2.28 10.64 7.29
CA ALA A 356 -3.48 9.83 7.43
C ALA A 356 -4.38 10.07 6.21
N GLY A 357 -4.25 9.18 5.23
CA GLY A 357 -4.91 9.22 3.92
C GLY A 357 -4.00 8.63 2.84
N MET A 358 -4.52 7.66 2.10
CA MET A 358 -3.77 6.95 1.05
C MET A 358 -3.48 7.83 -0.17
N GLU A 359 -4.36 8.76 -0.49
CA GLU A 359 -4.27 9.63 -1.66
C GLU A 359 -3.53 10.94 -1.39
N SER A 360 -2.86 11.07 -0.24
CA SER A 360 -2.20 12.31 0.21
C SER A 360 -1.17 12.87 -0.79
N GLY A 361 -0.60 12.04 -1.65
CA GLY A 361 0.52 12.41 -2.51
C GLY A 361 1.85 12.55 -1.77
N ALA A 362 2.05 11.83 -0.66
CA ALA A 362 3.23 11.94 0.21
C ALA A 362 4.56 11.87 -0.55
N MET A 363 4.65 11.05 -1.62
CA MET A 363 5.83 10.96 -2.47
C MET A 363 6.11 12.27 -3.21
N LYS A 364 5.08 12.86 -3.84
CA LYS A 364 5.21 14.14 -4.56
C LYS A 364 5.60 15.26 -3.60
N ILE A 365 4.90 15.36 -2.47
CA ILE A 365 5.17 16.38 -1.44
C ILE A 365 6.61 16.27 -0.93
N ALA A 366 7.06 15.06 -0.58
CA ALA A 366 8.43 14.86 -0.10
C ALA A 366 9.48 15.18 -1.16
N LEU A 367 9.18 14.91 -2.44
CA LEU A 367 10.08 15.21 -3.55
C LEU A 367 10.19 16.71 -3.79
N ASP A 368 9.06 17.44 -3.76
CA ASP A 368 9.04 18.91 -3.94
C ASP A 368 9.77 19.62 -2.79
N ILE A 369 9.62 19.11 -1.55
CA ILE A 369 10.38 19.62 -0.40
C ILE A 369 11.88 19.35 -0.58
N LEU A 370 12.26 18.15 -1.01
CA LEU A 370 13.67 17.80 -1.27
C LEU A 370 14.26 18.72 -2.34
N ASP A 371 13.51 18.93 -3.43
CA ASP A 371 13.92 19.84 -4.50
C ASP A 371 14.18 21.26 -3.99
N ALA A 372 13.25 21.81 -3.21
CA ALA A 372 13.41 23.15 -2.64
C ALA A 372 14.67 23.23 -1.75
N VAL A 373 14.94 22.20 -0.91
CA VAL A 373 16.18 22.13 -0.11
C VAL A 373 17.42 22.10 -1.01
N LEU A 374 17.42 21.27 -2.05
CA LEU A 374 18.59 21.12 -2.93
C LEU A 374 18.85 22.36 -3.77
N VAL A 375 17.81 23.07 -4.21
CA VAL A 375 17.90 24.35 -4.91
C VAL A 375 18.47 25.43 -3.99
N GLU A 376 17.94 25.59 -2.77
CA GLU A 376 18.46 26.56 -1.80
C GLU A 376 19.93 26.30 -1.43
N LYS A 377 20.34 25.02 -1.38
CA LYS A 377 21.75 24.63 -1.20
C LYS A 377 22.58 24.73 -2.48
N LYS A 378 22.00 25.15 -3.61
CA LYS A 378 22.65 25.24 -4.93
C LYS A 378 23.27 23.91 -5.39
N LEU A 379 22.65 22.80 -5.01
CA LEU A 379 23.06 21.44 -5.39
C LEU A 379 22.42 20.99 -6.70
N ILE A 380 21.27 21.55 -7.04
CA ILE A 380 20.57 21.40 -8.32
C ILE A 380 20.07 22.77 -8.79
N PRO A 381 19.87 22.98 -10.11
CA PRO A 381 19.24 24.20 -10.60
C PRO A 381 17.75 24.22 -10.26
N GLU A 382 17.19 25.41 -10.15
CA GLU A 382 15.73 25.60 -10.10
C GLU A 382 15.10 25.02 -11.39
N GLN A 383 14.00 24.30 -11.25
CA GLN A 383 13.28 23.80 -12.42
C GLN A 383 12.26 24.83 -12.89
N GLU A 384 12.33 25.14 -14.16
CA GLU A 384 11.19 25.76 -14.83
C GLU A 384 10.01 24.78 -14.76
N LYS A 385 8.86 25.23 -14.28
CA LYS A 385 7.61 24.46 -14.36
C LYS A 385 7.32 24.26 -15.84
N ALA A 386 7.61 23.07 -16.36
CA ALA A 386 7.26 22.72 -17.73
C ALA A 386 5.75 22.92 -17.91
N LEU A 387 5.37 23.77 -18.84
CA LEU A 387 3.97 23.82 -19.28
C LEU A 387 3.62 22.45 -19.84
N LEU A 388 2.64 21.78 -19.25
CA LEU A 388 2.09 20.55 -19.80
C LEU A 388 1.34 20.88 -21.09
N ILE A 389 2.07 20.87 -22.20
CA ILE A 389 1.48 21.04 -23.53
C ILE A 389 0.92 19.68 -23.93
N PRO A 390 -0.36 19.59 -24.30
CA PRO A 390 -0.93 18.34 -24.78
C PRO A 390 -0.07 17.77 -25.92
N PRO A 391 0.30 16.49 -25.87
CA PRO A 391 1.17 15.92 -26.89
C PRO A 391 0.44 15.89 -28.24
N GLN A 392 1.16 16.29 -29.31
CA GLN A 392 0.65 16.18 -30.68
C GLN A 392 0.77 14.72 -31.15
N ALA A 393 -0.33 14.18 -31.66
CA ALA A 393 -0.35 12.83 -32.20
C ALA A 393 0.51 12.71 -33.48
N GLN A 394 1.36 11.70 -33.52
CA GLN A 394 2.10 11.27 -34.71
C GLN A 394 1.52 9.94 -35.19
N LYS A 395 1.79 9.58 -36.45
CA LYS A 395 1.34 8.31 -37.03
C LYS A 395 1.77 7.12 -36.18
N LEU A 396 0.79 6.25 -35.87
CA LEU A 396 1.05 5.02 -35.10
C LEU A 396 2.07 4.11 -35.82
N PRO A 397 2.87 3.37 -35.05
CA PRO A 397 3.72 2.29 -35.60
C PRO A 397 2.88 1.24 -36.34
N GLN A 398 3.44 0.60 -37.36
CA GLN A 398 2.73 -0.43 -38.15
C GLN A 398 2.36 -1.66 -37.31
N ASP A 399 3.14 -1.96 -36.27
CA ASP A 399 2.98 -3.10 -35.38
C ASP A 399 2.03 -2.82 -34.20
N CYS A 400 1.47 -1.62 -34.08
CA CYS A 400 0.61 -1.24 -32.95
C CYS A 400 -0.57 -2.21 -32.74
N ALA A 401 -1.14 -2.74 -33.82
CA ALA A 401 -2.23 -3.71 -33.74
C ALA A 401 -1.87 -4.97 -32.94
N SER A 402 -0.59 -5.38 -32.94
CA SER A 402 -0.11 -6.54 -32.17
C SER A 402 -0.21 -6.34 -30.66
N PHE A 403 -0.29 -5.10 -30.21
CA PHE A 403 -0.45 -4.74 -28.80
C PHE A 403 -1.91 -4.55 -28.37
N SER A 404 -2.87 -4.60 -29.30
CA SER A 404 -4.29 -4.62 -28.92
C SER A 404 -4.62 -5.89 -28.13
N GLY A 405 -5.57 -5.77 -27.22
CA GLY A 405 -6.10 -6.91 -26.46
C GLY A 405 -6.12 -6.70 -24.97
N TYR A 406 -6.30 -7.78 -24.24
CA TYR A 406 -6.43 -7.77 -22.79
C TYR A 406 -5.08 -7.73 -22.08
N TYR A 407 -5.05 -6.99 -20.98
CA TYR A 407 -3.91 -6.82 -20.09
C TYR A 407 -4.36 -6.94 -18.65
N ALA A 408 -3.47 -7.35 -17.78
CA ALA A 408 -3.71 -7.35 -16.33
C ALA A 408 -2.65 -6.53 -15.58
N SER A 409 -3.11 -5.91 -14.52
CA SER A 409 -2.28 -5.48 -13.39
C SER A 409 -2.79 -6.20 -12.15
N GLN A 410 -2.19 -6.03 -11.00
CA GLN A 410 -2.51 -6.69 -9.71
C GLN A 410 -3.89 -7.38 -9.66
N ASN A 411 -4.98 -6.66 -9.45
CA ASN A 411 -6.35 -7.19 -9.39
C ASN A 411 -7.25 -6.64 -10.51
N LYS A 412 -6.67 -6.02 -11.54
CA LYS A 412 -7.44 -5.30 -12.57
C LYS A 412 -7.22 -5.91 -13.95
N LEU A 413 -8.34 -6.21 -14.61
CA LEU A 413 -8.37 -6.49 -16.04
C LEU A 413 -8.49 -5.17 -16.80
N GLY A 414 -7.68 -5.00 -17.83
CA GLY A 414 -7.75 -3.89 -18.75
C GLY A 414 -7.78 -4.37 -20.21
N GLN A 415 -8.14 -3.48 -21.10
CA GLN A 415 -8.04 -3.72 -22.55
C GLN A 415 -7.44 -2.50 -23.25
N VAL A 416 -6.40 -2.73 -24.04
CA VAL A 416 -5.80 -1.71 -24.91
C VAL A 416 -6.43 -1.79 -26.29
N VAL A 417 -6.93 -0.65 -26.78
CA VAL A 417 -7.55 -0.51 -28.11
C VAL A 417 -6.89 0.67 -28.83
N PHE A 418 -6.42 0.46 -30.06
CA PHE A 418 -5.85 1.51 -30.88
C PHE A 418 -6.90 2.14 -31.81
N ASP A 419 -6.82 3.46 -31.95
CA ASP A 419 -7.57 4.26 -32.91
C ASP A 419 -6.57 4.83 -33.94
N THR A 420 -6.54 4.22 -35.13
CA THR A 420 -5.61 4.59 -36.18
C THR A 420 -5.90 5.96 -36.80
N ASP A 421 -7.15 6.38 -36.77
CA ASP A 421 -7.57 7.67 -37.35
C ASP A 421 -7.14 8.83 -36.43
N LYS A 422 -7.18 8.61 -35.12
CA LYS A 422 -6.75 9.59 -34.10
C LYS A 422 -5.30 9.43 -33.68
N ASN A 423 -4.58 8.42 -34.19
CA ASN A 423 -3.24 8.08 -33.76
C ASN A 423 -3.09 7.95 -32.22
N SER A 424 -4.05 7.27 -31.60
CA SER A 424 -4.16 7.13 -30.16
C SER A 424 -4.37 5.68 -29.73
N ALA A 425 -4.19 5.41 -28.44
CA ALA A 425 -4.60 4.18 -27.79
C ALA A 425 -5.42 4.52 -26.56
N THR A 426 -6.48 3.76 -26.31
CA THR A 426 -7.27 3.87 -25.08
C THR A 426 -7.11 2.61 -24.26
N LEU A 427 -6.74 2.79 -23.00
CA LEU A 427 -6.78 1.76 -21.96
C LEU A 427 -8.18 1.81 -21.33
N TYR A 428 -8.88 0.71 -21.42
CA TYR A 428 -10.16 0.49 -20.75
C TYR A 428 -9.93 -0.36 -19.50
N GLY A 429 -10.75 -0.14 -18.47
CA GLY A 429 -10.91 -1.02 -17.32
C GLY A 429 -12.25 -1.73 -17.36
N PHE A 430 -12.41 -2.69 -16.48
CA PHE A 430 -13.65 -3.43 -16.31
C PHE A 430 -14.15 -3.30 -14.87
N GLN A 431 -15.42 -2.93 -14.75
CA GLN A 431 -16.19 -3.10 -13.52
C GLN A 431 -17.19 -4.22 -13.81
N GLU A 432 -16.99 -5.38 -13.15
CA GLU A 432 -17.56 -6.62 -13.63
C GLU A 432 -17.32 -6.83 -15.13
N LYS A 433 -18.38 -6.85 -15.95
CA LYS A 433 -18.29 -6.98 -17.42
C LYS A 433 -18.44 -5.66 -18.17
N GLU A 434 -18.71 -4.57 -17.47
CA GLU A 434 -18.80 -3.24 -18.09
C GLU A 434 -17.41 -2.66 -18.36
N LYS A 435 -17.22 -2.23 -19.60
CA LYS A 435 -15.98 -1.66 -20.09
C LYS A 435 -16.03 -0.15 -20.05
N THR A 436 -15.14 0.49 -19.28
CA THR A 436 -15.05 1.94 -19.16
C THR A 436 -13.65 2.46 -19.55
N PRO A 437 -13.54 3.62 -20.25
CA PRO A 437 -12.23 4.18 -20.55
C PRO A 437 -11.57 4.71 -19.29
N ILE A 438 -10.32 4.26 -19.02
CA ILE A 438 -9.49 4.76 -17.93
C ILE A 438 -8.60 5.91 -18.41
N MET A 439 -7.95 5.72 -19.57
CA MET A 439 -6.94 6.65 -20.06
C MET A 439 -6.82 6.55 -21.58
N THR A 440 -6.73 7.71 -22.24
CA THR A 440 -6.34 7.79 -23.64
C THR A 440 -4.97 8.42 -23.76
N VAL A 441 -4.12 7.84 -24.59
CA VAL A 441 -2.75 8.27 -24.86
C VAL A 441 -2.57 8.47 -26.36
N VAL A 442 -1.73 9.42 -26.76
CA VAL A 442 -1.37 9.66 -28.16
C VAL A 442 0.07 9.26 -28.42
N TYR A 443 0.32 8.73 -29.63
CA TYR A 443 1.68 8.35 -30.00
C TYR A 443 2.52 9.57 -30.40
N ASN A 444 3.69 9.73 -29.80
CA ASN A 444 4.66 10.76 -30.15
C ASN A 444 6.08 10.33 -29.74
N GLY A 445 7.04 10.49 -30.63
CA GLY A 445 8.47 10.29 -30.35
C GLY A 445 8.85 8.90 -29.83
N GLY A 446 8.15 7.84 -30.22
CA GLY A 446 8.42 6.47 -29.78
C GLY A 446 7.74 6.06 -28.46
N TYR A 447 6.86 6.93 -27.93
CA TYR A 447 6.08 6.71 -26.72
C TYR A 447 4.60 7.02 -26.92
N TYR A 448 3.77 6.44 -26.09
CA TYR A 448 2.36 6.83 -25.91
C TYR A 448 2.28 7.77 -24.70
N LEU A 449 1.76 8.96 -24.89
CA LEU A 449 1.78 10.06 -23.90
C LEU A 449 0.38 10.38 -23.44
N ASN A 450 0.19 10.55 -22.12
CA ASN A 450 -1.03 11.16 -21.58
C ASN A 450 -0.84 12.66 -21.36
N THR A 451 -1.91 13.36 -20.96
CA THR A 451 -1.92 14.80 -20.70
C THR A 451 -1.09 15.22 -19.50
N GLU A 452 -0.73 14.27 -18.62
CA GLU A 452 0.11 14.49 -17.43
C GLU A 452 1.61 14.34 -17.72
N GLY A 453 1.97 14.06 -19.00
CA GLY A 453 3.36 13.86 -19.43
C GLY A 453 3.95 12.50 -19.08
N ASN A 454 3.14 11.56 -18.58
CA ASN A 454 3.58 10.18 -18.40
C ASN A 454 3.77 9.52 -19.76
N ARG A 455 4.79 8.69 -19.88
CA ARG A 455 5.16 7.98 -21.10
C ARG A 455 4.87 6.50 -20.95
N PHE A 456 4.30 5.91 -21.98
CA PHE A 456 4.03 4.49 -22.04
C PHE A 456 4.65 3.91 -23.32
N TYR A 457 5.03 2.65 -23.27
CA TYR A 457 5.47 1.90 -24.45
C TYR A 457 5.31 0.41 -24.20
N PHE A 458 5.44 -0.39 -25.24
CA PHE A 458 5.32 -1.85 -25.16
C PHE A 458 6.68 -2.52 -25.30
N ILE A 459 6.88 -3.60 -24.55
CA ILE A 459 7.98 -4.55 -24.71
C ILE A 459 7.39 -5.88 -25.15
N ASN A 460 7.93 -6.44 -26.24
CA ASN A 460 7.72 -7.83 -26.61
C ASN A 460 8.97 -8.64 -26.27
N THR A 461 8.75 -9.81 -25.69
CA THR A 461 9.75 -10.89 -25.60
C THR A 461 9.26 -12.10 -26.38
N ASP A 462 10.07 -13.13 -26.52
CA ASP A 462 9.66 -14.37 -27.18
C ASP A 462 8.45 -15.03 -26.48
N LYS A 463 8.26 -14.73 -25.20
CA LYS A 463 7.21 -15.32 -24.37
C LYS A 463 6.06 -14.38 -24.11
N GLU A 464 6.33 -13.12 -23.73
CA GLU A 464 5.34 -12.22 -23.14
C GLU A 464 5.41 -10.81 -23.72
N SER A 465 4.32 -10.04 -23.53
CA SER A 465 4.23 -8.64 -23.90
C SER A 465 3.84 -7.81 -22.68
N TYR A 466 4.50 -6.67 -22.50
CA TYR A 466 4.33 -5.81 -21.34
C TYR A 466 4.02 -4.39 -21.76
N LEU A 467 3.11 -3.74 -21.03
CA LEU A 467 2.93 -2.29 -21.07
C LEU A 467 3.82 -1.68 -19.98
N VAL A 468 4.74 -0.83 -20.40
CA VAL A 468 5.67 -0.13 -19.50
C VAL A 468 5.18 1.30 -19.28
N ASN A 469 5.25 1.75 -18.03
CA ASN A 469 5.03 3.13 -17.62
C ASN A 469 6.37 3.78 -17.27
N ASN A 470 6.58 5.00 -17.76
CA ASN A 470 7.67 5.89 -17.38
C ASN A 470 7.05 7.19 -16.84
N PRO A 471 6.79 7.29 -15.52
CA PRO A 471 6.19 8.46 -14.93
C PRO A 471 7.04 9.72 -15.13
N SER A 472 6.40 10.84 -15.48
CA SER A 472 7.06 12.12 -15.74
C SER A 472 7.89 12.63 -14.55
N MET A 473 7.46 12.31 -13.32
CA MET A 473 8.10 12.70 -12.07
C MET A 473 9.40 11.92 -11.83
N ALA A 474 9.38 10.60 -11.98
CA ALA A 474 10.51 9.72 -11.64
C ALA A 474 11.43 9.45 -12.83
N LYS A 475 10.88 9.44 -14.05
CA LYS A 475 11.58 9.14 -15.33
C LYS A 475 12.31 7.79 -15.33
N VAL A 476 11.77 6.82 -14.63
CA VAL A 476 12.23 5.42 -14.58
C VAL A 476 11.17 4.49 -15.14
N ASP A 477 11.60 3.40 -15.74
CA ASP A 477 10.68 2.43 -16.34
C ASP A 477 10.21 1.40 -15.31
N MET A 478 8.92 1.06 -15.38
CA MET A 478 8.33 -0.03 -14.61
C MET A 478 7.21 -0.71 -15.41
N ILE A 479 7.08 -2.02 -15.28
CA ILE A 479 5.98 -2.77 -15.90
C ILE A 479 4.69 -2.35 -15.20
N ALA A 480 3.74 -1.84 -15.98
CA ALA A 480 2.41 -1.45 -15.51
C ALA A 480 1.40 -2.60 -15.64
N MET A 481 1.44 -3.30 -16.77
CA MET A 481 0.52 -4.40 -17.07
C MET A 481 1.20 -5.44 -17.97
N GLN A 482 0.74 -6.68 -17.90
CA GLN A 482 1.16 -7.78 -18.78
C GLN A 482 0.00 -8.22 -19.64
N LYS A 483 0.27 -8.50 -20.92
CA LYS A 483 -0.75 -8.92 -21.89
C LYS A 483 -1.24 -10.33 -21.59
N ILE A 484 -2.54 -10.54 -21.70
CA ILE A 484 -3.17 -11.86 -21.62
C ILE A 484 -3.13 -12.47 -23.01
N LYS A 485 -2.56 -13.67 -23.13
CA LYS A 485 -2.50 -14.43 -24.38
C LYS A 485 -3.71 -15.36 -24.51
N PRO A 486 -4.30 -15.45 -25.70
CA PRO A 486 -5.33 -16.46 -25.96
C PRO A 486 -4.83 -17.88 -25.66
N ILE A 487 -5.68 -18.71 -25.07
CA ILE A 487 -5.42 -20.13 -24.88
C ILE A 487 -6.06 -20.90 -26.02
N GLU A 488 -5.25 -21.58 -26.84
CA GLU A 488 -5.73 -22.32 -28.02
C GLU A 488 -6.70 -23.46 -27.65
N LYS A 489 -6.42 -24.14 -26.54
CA LYS A 489 -7.24 -25.26 -26.02
C LYS A 489 -7.58 -24.98 -24.56
N PRO A 490 -8.58 -24.13 -24.29
CA PRO A 490 -8.92 -23.75 -22.92
C PRO A 490 -9.50 -24.96 -22.17
N GLN A 491 -9.09 -25.08 -20.91
CA GLN A 491 -9.73 -25.98 -19.96
C GLN A 491 -10.86 -25.28 -19.21
N ASN A 492 -11.75 -26.05 -18.60
CA ASN A 492 -12.83 -25.54 -17.78
C ASN A 492 -12.67 -26.06 -16.35
N LEU A 493 -13.09 -25.26 -15.39
CA LEU A 493 -13.26 -25.72 -14.02
C LEU A 493 -14.45 -26.68 -13.92
N LYS A 494 -14.45 -27.57 -12.92
CA LYS A 494 -15.48 -28.59 -12.68
C LYS A 494 -16.87 -28.03 -12.39
N ILE A 495 -16.96 -26.73 -12.09
CA ILE A 495 -18.23 -26.01 -11.87
C ILE A 495 -18.24 -24.74 -12.71
N ASP A 496 -19.44 -24.28 -13.03
CA ASP A 496 -19.60 -22.95 -13.62
C ASP A 496 -19.28 -21.87 -12.57
N MET A 497 -18.31 -21.02 -12.91
CA MET A 497 -17.85 -19.93 -12.06
C MET A 497 -18.50 -18.58 -12.41
N ASP A 498 -19.21 -18.46 -13.55
CA ASP A 498 -19.71 -17.16 -14.00
C ASP A 498 -20.84 -16.63 -13.10
N GLY A 499 -20.66 -15.42 -12.59
CA GLY A 499 -21.62 -14.77 -11.71
C GLY A 499 -21.83 -15.44 -10.34
N ARG A 500 -20.99 -16.41 -9.97
CA ARG A 500 -21.15 -17.14 -8.70
C ARG A 500 -20.66 -16.29 -7.53
N ILE A 501 -21.46 -16.23 -6.48
CA ILE A 501 -21.15 -15.56 -5.21
C ILE A 501 -20.47 -16.53 -4.26
N TRP A 502 -19.43 -16.05 -3.61
CA TRP A 502 -18.59 -16.75 -2.66
C TRP A 502 -18.50 -15.96 -1.36
N LEU A 503 -18.62 -16.66 -0.23
CA LEU A 503 -18.56 -16.10 1.11
C LEU A 503 -17.29 -16.57 1.80
N ARG A 504 -16.43 -15.66 2.20
CA ARG A 504 -15.18 -15.97 2.89
C ARG A 504 -15.47 -16.52 4.28
N ARG A 505 -14.69 -17.51 4.74
CA ARG A 505 -14.95 -18.30 5.95
C ARG A 505 -13.83 -18.24 6.99
N ASN A 506 -12.77 -17.50 6.71
CA ASN A 506 -11.63 -17.35 7.61
C ASN A 506 -11.29 -15.88 7.87
N VAL A 507 -12.34 -15.07 8.11
CA VAL A 507 -12.23 -13.64 8.45
C VAL A 507 -12.15 -13.48 9.96
N ALA A 508 -11.05 -12.92 10.46
CA ALA A 508 -10.94 -12.54 11.86
C ALA A 508 -11.77 -11.25 12.15
N PRO A 509 -12.37 -11.12 13.34
CA PRO A 509 -13.22 -9.97 13.67
C PRO A 509 -12.46 -8.63 13.70
N PHE A 510 -11.14 -8.68 13.79
CA PHE A 510 -10.25 -7.52 13.80
C PHE A 510 -9.59 -7.24 12.44
N GLU A 511 -9.99 -7.94 11.36
CA GLU A 511 -9.46 -7.71 10.01
C GLU A 511 -9.76 -6.28 9.53
N SER A 512 -8.88 -5.69 8.73
CA SER A 512 -8.99 -4.31 8.25
C SER A 512 -10.27 -4.08 7.45
N ILE A 513 -10.82 -2.85 7.56
CA ILE A 513 -11.93 -2.41 6.71
C ILE A 513 -11.58 -2.49 5.22
N MET A 514 -10.32 -2.29 4.85
CA MET A 514 -9.87 -2.42 3.45
C MET A 514 -10.01 -3.83 2.87
N SER A 515 -10.06 -4.86 3.71
CA SER A 515 -10.17 -6.24 3.27
C SER A 515 -11.62 -6.70 3.07
N VAL A 516 -12.59 -5.86 3.47
CA VAL A 516 -14.03 -6.20 3.47
C VAL A 516 -14.54 -6.61 2.10
N ASP A 517 -14.07 -5.99 1.03
CA ASP A 517 -14.43 -6.36 -0.36
C ASP A 517 -14.05 -7.81 -0.71
N SER A 518 -13.12 -8.43 0.05
CA SER A 518 -12.76 -9.84 -0.13
C SER A 518 -13.68 -10.81 0.61
N HIS A 519 -14.51 -10.35 1.54
CA HIS A 519 -15.38 -11.22 2.34
C HIS A 519 -16.56 -11.74 1.53
N PHE A 520 -17.08 -10.92 0.64
CA PHE A 520 -18.16 -11.24 -0.28
C PHE A 520 -17.63 -11.07 -1.71
N ALA A 521 -17.37 -12.15 -2.40
CA ALA A 521 -16.68 -12.11 -3.68
C ALA A 521 -17.50 -12.77 -4.80
N LYS A 522 -17.40 -12.21 -6.00
CA LYS A 522 -18.04 -12.73 -7.20
C LYS A 522 -16.99 -13.22 -8.18
N SER A 523 -17.17 -14.45 -8.69
CA SER A 523 -16.31 -14.96 -9.76
C SER A 523 -16.94 -14.70 -11.13
N LEU A 524 -16.09 -14.38 -12.13
CA LEU A 524 -16.53 -14.00 -13.46
C LEU A 524 -15.75 -14.77 -14.54
N LEU A 525 -16.45 -15.11 -15.61
CA LEU A 525 -15.87 -15.59 -16.87
C LEU A 525 -16.12 -14.55 -17.97
N TYR A 526 -15.11 -14.31 -18.79
CA TYR A 526 -15.22 -13.43 -19.94
C TYR A 526 -15.26 -14.27 -21.22
N LYS A 527 -16.30 -14.06 -22.04
CA LYS A 527 -16.48 -14.78 -23.31
C LYS A 527 -15.27 -14.66 -24.24
N ASP A 528 -14.64 -13.50 -24.23
CA ASP A 528 -13.50 -13.19 -25.09
C ASP A 528 -12.15 -13.61 -24.47
N LEU A 529 -12.16 -14.17 -23.26
CA LEU A 529 -10.99 -14.72 -22.54
C LEU A 529 -11.22 -16.16 -22.08
N PRO A 530 -11.48 -17.10 -23.01
CA PRO A 530 -11.69 -18.49 -22.63
C PRO A 530 -10.45 -19.08 -21.96
N GLY A 531 -10.68 -19.92 -20.92
CA GLY A 531 -9.60 -20.54 -20.13
C GLY A 531 -9.05 -19.66 -19.00
N TYR A 532 -9.71 -18.51 -18.72
CA TYR A 532 -9.41 -17.67 -17.57
C TYR A 532 -10.63 -17.49 -16.70
N VAL A 533 -10.40 -17.36 -15.40
CA VAL A 533 -11.40 -16.98 -14.39
C VAL A 533 -10.91 -15.77 -13.63
N VAL A 534 -11.80 -14.80 -13.38
CA VAL A 534 -11.56 -13.67 -12.50
C VAL A 534 -12.24 -13.96 -11.16
N PHE A 535 -11.45 -14.15 -10.13
CA PHE A 535 -11.90 -14.39 -8.76
C PHE A 535 -10.76 -14.01 -7.81
N GLN A 536 -10.85 -12.83 -7.18
CA GLN A 536 -9.73 -12.23 -6.44
C GLN A 536 -8.45 -12.20 -7.30
N GLY A 537 -8.54 -11.51 -8.46
CA GLY A 537 -7.52 -11.50 -9.51
C GLY A 537 -7.77 -12.51 -10.63
N ILE A 538 -7.01 -12.39 -11.72
CA ILE A 538 -7.14 -13.23 -12.92
C ILE A 538 -6.30 -14.49 -12.75
N LYS A 539 -6.87 -15.64 -13.12
CA LYS A 539 -6.20 -16.94 -13.06
C LYS A 539 -6.39 -17.70 -14.36
N ARG A 540 -5.37 -18.44 -14.76
CA ARG A 540 -5.45 -19.38 -15.88
C ARG A 540 -5.95 -20.73 -15.40
N ILE A 541 -6.96 -21.27 -16.05
CA ILE A 541 -7.52 -22.57 -15.72
C ILE A 541 -6.60 -23.67 -16.25
N ASP A 542 -5.95 -24.38 -15.36
CA ASP A 542 -4.96 -25.43 -15.69
C ASP A 542 -5.53 -26.84 -15.51
N SER A 543 -6.57 -27.03 -14.68
CA SER A 543 -7.30 -28.27 -14.49
C SER A 543 -8.74 -28.03 -14.01
N PRO A 544 -9.60 -29.05 -13.91
CA PRO A 544 -10.96 -28.90 -13.36
C PRO A 544 -11.01 -28.39 -11.92
N GLU A 545 -9.97 -28.57 -11.13
CA GLU A 545 -9.89 -28.14 -9.74
C GLU A 545 -8.90 -27.01 -9.49
N PHE A 546 -8.08 -26.63 -10.46
CA PHE A 546 -6.99 -25.67 -10.21
C PHE A 546 -6.88 -24.61 -11.30
N ALA A 547 -6.68 -23.36 -10.87
CA ALA A 547 -6.31 -22.28 -11.74
C ALA A 547 -5.11 -21.52 -11.15
N GLY A 548 -4.03 -21.45 -11.93
CA GLY A 548 -2.75 -20.89 -11.53
C GLY A 548 -2.56 -19.43 -11.93
N MET A 549 -1.43 -18.88 -11.53
CA MET A 549 -1.02 -17.51 -11.86
C MET A 549 -0.63 -17.41 -13.34
N PRO A 550 -1.25 -16.52 -14.13
CA PRO A 550 -0.94 -16.40 -15.56
C PRO A 550 0.24 -15.48 -15.87
N PHE A 551 0.75 -14.70 -14.89
CA PHE A 551 1.69 -13.61 -15.13
C PHE A 551 2.99 -13.78 -14.35
N ASP A 552 4.11 -13.35 -14.94
CA ASP A 552 5.42 -13.36 -14.30
C ASP A 552 5.81 -11.99 -13.71
N ALA A 553 5.30 -10.89 -14.27
CA ALA A 553 5.68 -9.51 -13.92
C ALA A 553 4.66 -8.79 -13.02
N ILE A 554 3.54 -9.42 -12.66
CA ILE A 554 2.48 -8.79 -11.86
C ILE A 554 2.64 -9.19 -10.39
N ARG A 555 2.50 -8.20 -9.49
CA ARG A 555 2.56 -8.42 -8.03
C ARG A 555 1.24 -9.01 -7.50
N ASP A 556 1.31 -9.57 -6.29
CA ASP A 556 0.17 -9.99 -5.47
C ASP A 556 -0.81 -10.89 -6.24
N GLN A 557 -0.27 -11.94 -6.90
CA GLN A 557 -1.06 -12.93 -7.61
C GLN A 557 -1.51 -14.05 -6.68
N THR A 558 -2.65 -14.61 -6.99
CA THR A 558 -3.28 -15.70 -6.22
C THR A 558 -3.61 -16.88 -7.10
N GLU A 559 -3.62 -18.07 -6.52
CA GLU A 559 -4.04 -19.32 -7.16
C GLU A 559 -5.40 -19.76 -6.62
N LEU A 560 -6.16 -20.50 -7.40
CA LEU A 560 -7.47 -21.05 -7.04
C LEU A 560 -7.38 -22.57 -6.98
N THR A 561 -7.85 -23.14 -5.87
CA THR A 561 -8.07 -24.59 -5.76
C THR A 561 -9.51 -24.87 -5.33
N LEU A 562 -10.24 -25.65 -6.12
CA LEU A 562 -11.58 -26.10 -5.81
C LEU A 562 -11.55 -27.48 -5.15
N PHE A 563 -12.34 -27.67 -4.08
CA PHE A 563 -12.44 -28.95 -3.36
C PHE A 563 -13.84 -29.16 -2.83
N GLU A 564 -14.18 -30.41 -2.53
CA GLU A 564 -15.49 -30.78 -1.98
C GLU A 564 -15.45 -30.74 -0.46
N LYS A 565 -16.45 -30.11 0.14
CA LYS A 565 -16.67 -30.08 1.58
C LYS A 565 -18.16 -29.92 1.88
N ASP A 566 -18.68 -30.72 2.81
CA ASP A 566 -20.08 -30.65 3.28
C ASP A 566 -21.11 -30.72 2.12
N GLY A 567 -20.83 -31.55 1.09
CA GLY A 567 -21.68 -31.72 -0.09
C GLY A 567 -21.73 -30.51 -1.04
N ALA A 568 -20.76 -29.61 -0.95
CA ALA A 568 -20.63 -28.44 -1.81
C ALA A 568 -19.18 -28.22 -2.24
N THR A 569 -19.00 -27.58 -3.40
CA THR A 569 -17.67 -27.15 -3.85
C THR A 569 -17.26 -25.87 -3.16
N TRP A 570 -16.16 -25.92 -2.44
CA TRP A 570 -15.49 -24.80 -1.78
C TRP A 570 -14.26 -24.38 -2.58
N ALA A 571 -13.71 -23.21 -2.23
CA ALA A 571 -12.54 -22.66 -2.90
C ALA A 571 -11.50 -22.17 -1.90
N TRP A 572 -10.23 -22.51 -2.14
CA TRP A 572 -9.09 -21.75 -1.64
C TRP A 572 -8.63 -20.77 -2.72
N VAL A 573 -8.53 -19.49 -2.37
CA VAL A 573 -7.85 -18.48 -3.17
C VAL A 573 -6.69 -17.95 -2.35
N SER A 574 -5.49 -18.46 -2.62
CA SER A 574 -4.33 -18.26 -1.75
C SER A 574 -4.60 -18.71 -0.31
N ASP A 575 -4.68 -17.78 0.65
CA ASP A 575 -5.00 -17.99 2.07
C ASP A 575 -6.48 -17.79 2.40
N MET A 576 -7.28 -17.30 1.46
CA MET A 576 -8.71 -17.04 1.65
C MET A 576 -9.54 -18.29 1.38
N LEU A 577 -10.30 -18.73 2.37
CA LEU A 577 -11.22 -19.87 2.28
C LEU A 577 -12.62 -19.39 1.95
N TYR A 578 -13.19 -19.91 0.87
CA TYR A 578 -14.54 -19.54 0.41
C TYR A 578 -15.50 -20.71 0.40
N SER A 579 -16.72 -20.46 0.85
CA SER A 579 -17.88 -21.34 0.64
C SER A 579 -18.83 -20.72 -0.40
N PRO A 580 -19.63 -21.54 -1.12
CA PRO A 580 -20.63 -20.99 -2.03
C PRO A 580 -21.74 -20.28 -1.23
N ALA A 581 -22.32 -19.20 -1.79
CA ALA A 581 -23.36 -18.40 -1.13
C ALA A 581 -24.56 -19.22 -0.59
N LYS A 582 -24.92 -20.31 -1.28
CA LYS A 582 -25.97 -21.23 -0.83
C LYS A 582 -25.69 -21.91 0.52
N SER A 583 -24.47 -21.82 1.04
CA SER A 583 -24.10 -22.34 2.37
C SER A 583 -24.50 -21.41 3.52
N ALA A 584 -24.90 -20.15 3.22
CA ALA A 584 -25.42 -19.24 4.22
C ALA A 584 -26.74 -19.76 4.79
N VAL A 585 -26.91 -19.64 6.11
CA VAL A 585 -28.13 -20.06 6.79
C VAL A 585 -29.23 -19.00 6.58
N ALA A 586 -30.44 -19.44 6.26
CA ALA A 586 -31.57 -18.52 6.10
C ALA A 586 -31.86 -17.76 7.41
N LEU A 587 -31.88 -16.43 7.35
CA LEU A 587 -32.29 -15.57 8.44
C LEU A 587 -33.80 -15.78 8.71
N LYS A 588 -34.17 -15.98 9.97
CA LYS A 588 -35.56 -16.11 10.41
C LYS A 588 -36.01 -14.83 11.09
N THR A 589 -37.28 -14.44 10.89
CA THR A 589 -37.91 -13.40 11.70
C THR A 589 -37.89 -13.81 13.17
N GLY A 590 -37.55 -12.89 14.07
CA GLY A 590 -37.32 -13.13 15.49
C GLY A 590 -35.83 -13.35 15.81
N GLU A 591 -35.53 -14.18 16.78
CA GLU A 591 -34.17 -14.36 17.29
C GLU A 591 -33.42 -15.46 16.51
N ASN A 592 -32.20 -15.13 16.07
CA ASN A 592 -31.27 -16.05 15.43
C ASN A 592 -29.99 -16.13 16.27
N SER A 593 -29.55 -17.32 16.62
CA SER A 593 -28.30 -17.56 17.32
C SER A 593 -27.25 -18.06 16.33
N VAL A 594 -26.13 -17.38 16.22
CA VAL A 594 -25.00 -17.74 15.35
C VAL A 594 -23.80 -18.07 16.20
N LYS A 595 -23.34 -19.33 16.15
CA LYS A 595 -22.14 -19.78 16.84
C LYS A 595 -21.00 -19.93 15.85
N ILE A 596 -19.85 -19.33 16.14
CA ILE A 596 -18.64 -19.47 15.32
C ILE A 596 -18.09 -20.87 15.45
N GLY A 597 -18.01 -21.58 14.32
CA GLY A 597 -17.52 -22.94 14.21
C GLY A 597 -16.01 -23.02 13.94
N SER A 598 -15.52 -24.26 13.84
CA SER A 598 -14.10 -24.54 13.52
C SER A 598 -13.74 -24.38 12.04
N ASN A 599 -14.70 -24.00 11.19
CA ASN A 599 -14.48 -23.82 9.74
C ASN A 599 -13.80 -22.50 9.36
N GLY A 600 -13.63 -21.60 10.32
CA GLY A 600 -13.07 -20.25 10.17
C GLY A 600 -13.49 -19.38 11.34
N TYR A 601 -13.28 -18.07 11.23
CA TYR A 601 -13.62 -17.09 12.28
C TYR A 601 -14.98 -16.42 12.03
N ASN A 602 -15.75 -16.85 11.04
CA ASN A 602 -17.02 -16.21 10.69
C ASN A 602 -18.07 -17.18 10.18
N GLU A 603 -19.33 -16.78 10.33
CA GLU A 603 -20.52 -17.48 9.84
C GLU A 603 -21.45 -16.50 9.13
N TRP A 604 -22.31 -17.04 8.24
CA TRP A 604 -23.12 -16.24 7.34
C TRP A 604 -24.61 -16.57 7.44
N LEU A 605 -25.45 -15.50 7.50
CA LEU A 605 -26.88 -15.58 7.30
C LEU A 605 -27.27 -14.93 5.97
N ALA A 606 -28.39 -15.35 5.38
CA ALA A 606 -28.97 -14.76 4.16
C ALA A 606 -30.38 -14.24 4.45
N ALA A 607 -30.65 -12.97 4.14
CA ALA A 607 -31.94 -12.32 4.30
C ALA A 607 -32.86 -12.66 3.10
N ASN A 608 -34.01 -13.30 3.38
CA ASN A 608 -35.01 -13.68 2.38
C ASN A 608 -36.10 -12.61 2.19
N GLU A 609 -36.13 -11.61 3.04
CA GLU A 609 -37.05 -10.48 3.04
C GLU A 609 -36.37 -9.22 3.59
N ASP A 610 -36.97 -8.06 3.42
CA ASP A 610 -36.48 -6.81 3.99
C ASP A 610 -36.71 -6.80 5.50
N VAL A 611 -35.64 -6.61 6.26
CA VAL A 611 -35.68 -6.67 7.73
C VAL A 611 -34.84 -5.57 8.37
N VAL A 612 -35.22 -5.20 9.59
CA VAL A 612 -34.39 -4.42 10.49
C VAL A 612 -33.78 -5.37 11.51
N LEU A 613 -32.48 -5.25 11.72
CA LEU A 613 -31.68 -6.13 12.57
C LEU A 613 -31.18 -5.38 13.79
N SER A 614 -31.30 -6.00 14.95
CA SER A 614 -30.58 -5.59 16.16
C SER A 614 -29.66 -6.73 16.64
N PHE A 615 -28.55 -6.37 17.30
CA PHE A 615 -27.47 -7.30 17.55
C PHE A 615 -27.05 -7.34 19.02
N THR A 616 -26.78 -8.55 19.52
CA THR A 616 -25.94 -8.79 20.68
C THR A 616 -24.74 -9.60 20.22
N LYS A 617 -23.53 -9.03 20.39
CA LYS A 617 -22.28 -9.66 19.92
C LYS A 617 -21.30 -9.83 21.09
N PRO A 618 -20.41 -10.84 21.04
CA PRO A 618 -19.32 -10.98 22.00
C PRO A 618 -18.36 -9.78 21.95
N GLU A 619 -17.58 -9.57 23.02
CA GLU A 619 -16.54 -8.56 23.03
C GLU A 619 -15.52 -8.82 21.90
N GLY A 620 -15.23 -7.79 21.11
CA GLY A 620 -14.39 -7.90 19.93
C GLY A 620 -15.05 -8.57 18.71
N GLY A 621 -16.28 -9.10 18.84
CA GLY A 621 -17.02 -9.63 17.69
C GLY A 621 -17.46 -8.53 16.72
N ARG A 622 -17.56 -8.86 15.42
CA ARG A 622 -17.91 -7.94 14.32
C ARG A 622 -19.08 -8.49 13.52
N ILE A 623 -19.98 -7.59 13.11
CA ILE A 623 -21.09 -7.90 12.18
C ILE A 623 -20.96 -6.98 11.00
N ILE A 624 -21.05 -7.56 9.80
CA ILE A 624 -21.02 -6.84 8.52
C ILE A 624 -22.22 -7.28 7.70
N ILE A 625 -22.86 -6.33 7.01
CA ILE A 625 -23.97 -6.62 6.09
C ILE A 625 -23.57 -6.21 4.70
N PHE A 626 -23.71 -7.14 3.76
CA PHE A 626 -23.50 -6.95 2.33
C PHE A 626 -24.85 -6.99 1.61
N SER A 627 -25.07 -6.02 0.73
CA SER A 627 -26.19 -6.08 -0.22
C SER A 627 -25.95 -7.17 -1.29
N SER A 628 -26.98 -7.50 -2.05
CA SER A 628 -26.88 -8.50 -3.13
C SER A 628 -25.94 -8.09 -4.28
N ASP A 629 -25.61 -6.81 -4.41
CA ASP A 629 -24.67 -6.21 -5.37
C ASP A 629 -23.28 -5.93 -4.78
N ASP A 630 -22.92 -6.61 -3.69
CA ASP A 630 -21.64 -6.62 -2.97
C ASP A 630 -21.26 -5.34 -2.20
N ALA A 631 -22.15 -4.37 -2.11
CA ALA A 631 -21.87 -3.19 -1.29
C ALA A 631 -22.01 -3.48 0.21
N THR A 632 -21.05 -3.02 1.01
CA THR A 632 -21.16 -3.01 2.48
C THR A 632 -22.17 -1.96 2.90
N THR A 633 -23.25 -2.38 3.57
CA THR A 633 -24.33 -1.48 4.04
C THR A 633 -24.29 -1.23 5.53
N TYR A 634 -23.55 -2.04 6.28
CA TYR A 634 -23.33 -1.90 7.72
C TYR A 634 -22.04 -2.62 8.13
N ASP A 635 -21.26 -2.02 8.99
CA ASP A 635 -20.11 -2.63 9.65
C ASP A 635 -20.03 -2.19 11.10
N SER A 636 -20.23 -3.09 12.04
CA SER A 636 -20.22 -2.79 13.47
C SER A 636 -18.86 -2.34 14.05
N ALA A 637 -17.82 -2.28 13.23
CA ALA A 637 -16.55 -1.62 13.56
C ALA A 637 -16.63 -0.09 13.38
N LEU A 638 -17.56 0.38 12.55
CA LEU A 638 -17.83 1.79 12.23
C LEU A 638 -19.20 2.23 12.71
N ASP A 639 -20.22 1.41 12.46
CA ASP A 639 -21.62 1.71 12.68
C ASP A 639 -22.11 1.28 14.07
N THR A 640 -23.16 1.93 14.54
CA THR A 640 -23.83 1.61 15.80
C THR A 640 -25.35 1.57 15.62
N GLY A 641 -26.03 0.80 16.48
CA GLY A 641 -27.50 0.69 16.50
C GLY A 641 -28.04 -0.39 15.57
N ASP A 642 -29.33 -0.27 15.24
CA ASP A 642 -30.04 -1.20 14.36
C ASP A 642 -29.61 -0.99 12.90
N ALA A 643 -29.61 -2.07 12.11
CA ALA A 643 -29.23 -2.04 10.72
C ALA A 643 -30.37 -2.54 9.81
N PHE A 644 -30.45 -1.98 8.60
CA PHE A 644 -31.35 -2.48 7.56
C PHE A 644 -30.64 -3.50 6.68
N ALA A 645 -31.30 -4.64 6.45
CA ALA A 645 -30.87 -5.63 5.46
C ALA A 645 -32.00 -5.87 4.45
N ALA A 646 -31.75 -5.49 3.20
CA ALA A 646 -32.68 -5.74 2.09
C ALA A 646 -32.76 -7.23 1.79
N LYS A 647 -33.84 -7.66 1.15
CA LYS A 647 -33.94 -9.02 0.60
C LYS A 647 -32.75 -9.33 -0.32
N GLY A 648 -32.12 -10.48 -0.10
CA GLY A 648 -30.92 -10.91 -0.83
C GLY A 648 -29.61 -10.46 -0.19
N SER A 649 -29.65 -9.69 0.90
CA SER A 649 -28.44 -9.33 1.69
C SER A 649 -27.86 -10.54 2.43
N TYR A 650 -26.55 -10.47 2.69
CA TYR A 650 -25.82 -11.44 3.49
C TYR A 650 -25.27 -10.77 4.75
N ILE A 651 -25.40 -11.45 5.88
CA ILE A 651 -24.97 -10.97 7.18
C ILE A 651 -23.82 -11.84 7.66
N GLU A 652 -22.67 -11.27 7.79
CA GLU A 652 -21.48 -11.89 8.35
C GLU A 652 -21.42 -11.63 9.87
N SER A 653 -21.13 -12.69 10.62
CA SER A 653 -20.78 -12.63 12.04
C SER A 653 -19.37 -13.16 12.20
N ALA A 654 -18.39 -12.30 12.47
CA ALA A 654 -16.99 -12.64 12.68
C ALA A 654 -16.61 -12.55 14.16
N GLY A 655 -16.02 -13.63 14.69
CA GLY A 655 -15.65 -13.77 16.11
C GLY A 655 -14.62 -14.88 16.31
N MET A 656 -14.22 -15.10 17.54
CA MET A 656 -13.36 -16.22 17.90
C MET A 656 -14.16 -17.53 17.90
N VAL A 657 -13.49 -18.65 17.71
CA VAL A 657 -14.12 -19.99 17.74
C VAL A 657 -14.92 -20.16 19.05
N ASN A 658 -16.17 -20.60 18.92
CA ASN A 658 -17.20 -20.73 19.96
C ASN A 658 -17.89 -19.41 20.41
N ASP A 659 -17.53 -18.26 19.90
CA ASP A 659 -18.32 -17.04 20.10
C ASP A 659 -19.77 -17.23 19.62
N VAL A 660 -20.70 -16.60 20.33
CA VAL A 660 -22.14 -16.68 20.02
C VAL A 660 -22.67 -15.27 19.80
N PHE A 661 -23.29 -15.06 18.66
CA PHE A 661 -24.00 -13.84 18.28
C PHE A 661 -25.50 -14.07 18.39
N THR A 662 -26.24 -13.08 18.88
CA THR A 662 -27.70 -13.06 18.79
C THR A 662 -28.13 -11.95 17.85
N ILE A 663 -28.83 -12.33 16.78
CA ILE A 663 -29.34 -11.41 15.75
C ILE A 663 -30.86 -11.47 15.78
N LYS A 664 -31.52 -10.35 16.13
CA LYS A 664 -32.99 -10.24 16.12
C LYS A 664 -33.42 -9.53 14.86
N ALA A 665 -34.22 -10.21 14.04
CA ALA A 665 -34.78 -9.69 12.82
C ALA A 665 -36.27 -9.37 12.99
N ARG A 666 -36.69 -8.15 12.64
CA ARG A 666 -38.09 -7.75 12.55
C ARG A 666 -38.41 -7.26 11.15
N PRO A 667 -39.65 -7.47 10.67
CA PRO A 667 -40.08 -6.86 9.40
C PRO A 667 -39.95 -5.35 9.44
N VAL A 668 -39.71 -4.74 8.29
CA VAL A 668 -39.66 -3.27 8.12
C VAL A 668 -41.09 -2.73 8.32
N ALA A 669 -41.27 -1.78 9.23
CA ALA A 669 -42.56 -1.12 9.45
C ALA A 669 -42.93 -0.26 8.21
N ALA A 670 -44.23 -0.05 8.01
CA ALA A 670 -44.73 0.65 6.80
C ALA A 670 -44.21 2.09 6.68
N ASP A 671 -43.92 2.72 7.81
CA ASP A 671 -43.36 4.08 7.93
C ASP A 671 -41.82 4.14 7.80
N GLU A 672 -41.15 3.00 7.89
CA GLU A 672 -39.68 2.86 7.70
C GLU A 672 -39.29 2.57 6.23
N LYS A 673 -40.26 2.33 5.36
CA LYS A 673 -40.06 2.04 3.91
C LYS A 673 -39.86 3.30 3.05
N LYS A 674 -39.13 4.30 3.52
CA LYS A 674 -38.87 5.53 2.73
C LYS A 674 -37.44 5.60 2.23
#